data_49c644c26b70f8e685dfe0613886b9f7
#
_entry.id   49c644c26b70f8e685dfe0613886b9f7
#
_cell.length_a   1.000
_cell.length_b   1.000
_cell.length_c   1.000
_cell.angle_alpha   90.00
_cell.angle_beta   90.00
_cell.angle_gamma   90.00
#
_symmetry.space_group_name_H-M   'P 1'
#
loop_
_entity.id
_entity.type
_entity.pdbx_description
1 polymer ?
#
loop_
_entity_poly.entity_id
_entity_poly.type
_entity_poly.pdbx_seq_one_letter_code
_entity_poly.pdbx_strand_id
1 'polypeptide(L)'
;MKNQIMSYNEVQNIVFNAINRFEGTLESGINEYSVISLEHFAFMLLLRREDVINPRFCILHAKTPECFIEQAISSSTSQNKEILNQLLEVYKEKFSKMSIYIFYDLCNRLNGIERSLLDTYLVRLFDEEISQSHDIHKLIAALSHTTLNTTVYNPYANYANLVSELKVANYYGQSTDDAWALGSMRLMAYHLNPANFRREDSINSWNSWNLKYDFISATALLGKQTGYEEFERAYSNILESNPTIKSVASHFIIKGIEALTENGKLIALIYPTVLYNNEELNMRKLLVENDLLEMVIQLPANFINDKNIPAVILVVNMNKQHKGHVILVNAQNYIDKSIKSKFLFEQLVFDIESKEVCDNIRMVSNEEIIENGFNLNISRYFIAKLTISAGYKTVTLDKLLSVYKNVDLDGNVTIGSFVNEGKYLSGKDLKNDAFNYKLLNQDIQSIQLEDLFVKKIESDILLMSLDGKLNTTWCYASKESPIYFRNNNIEAFLVDENEIVLDYLVYQLSLEYVQKQMLAYSEFLNGLRKIRLEDLLKVNILLPSLDEQRGIVEGAKESALMGRAKELNLEKIIDKMKQQYLEEIRMRKHSLAQPLFSTKEGLESLLNHMTKTGGINTLDIINQKHKITLEQHIKNMQVSIAQMASLLNELTEIYSFDQPELVDLGIFIKEYFEANHSNQFEFRLDIDKDVFNHFGLEPKTLIAKKNLTDIFDNIVQNAINHGFVDQKREDFLIWILLSFDFENDCIQLRIRNNGKPLPVGMDNKRYFMRGEKGGVTGNTGIGGNLIKLIVEHFGGEVTILGNNQAEFPVEINLNLKKQ
;
A
#
# COMPACT_ATOMS: atom_id res chain seq x y z
N MET A 1 45.11 35.26 -5.39
CA MET A 1 44.17 34.70 -4.38
C MET A 1 44.19 33.20 -4.53
N LYS A 2 44.63 32.48 -3.49
CA LYS A 2 44.60 31.01 -3.51
C LYS A 2 43.15 30.56 -3.62
N ASN A 3 42.81 29.84 -4.69
CA ASN A 3 41.50 29.16 -4.83
C ASN A 3 41.41 28.17 -3.66
N GLN A 4 40.60 28.51 -2.68
CA GLN A 4 40.29 27.64 -1.58
C GLN A 4 39.33 26.59 -2.11
N ILE A 5 39.75 25.34 -2.19
CA ILE A 5 38.89 24.21 -2.59
C ILE A 5 37.82 24.07 -1.53
N MET A 6 36.57 24.38 -1.88
CA MET A 6 35.41 24.22 -0.98
C MET A 6 35.12 22.73 -0.76
N SER A 7 34.95 22.36 0.50
CA SER A 7 34.49 21.00 0.83
C SER A 7 33.05 20.77 0.43
N TYR A 8 32.67 19.50 0.28
CA TYR A 8 31.27 19.10 -0.01
C TYR A 8 30.26 19.74 0.98
N ASN A 9 30.60 19.72 2.28
CA ASN A 9 29.74 20.32 3.31
C ASN A 9 29.60 21.85 3.16
N GLU A 10 30.60 22.55 2.64
CA GLU A 10 30.49 23.97 2.34
C GLU A 10 29.60 24.25 1.15
N VAL A 11 29.65 23.40 0.12
CA VAL A 11 28.74 23.47 -1.03
C VAL A 11 27.32 23.21 -0.58
N GLN A 12 27.10 22.16 0.20
CA GLN A 12 25.79 21.83 0.78
C GLN A 12 25.25 22.96 1.67
N ASN A 13 26.10 23.58 2.49
CA ASN A 13 25.71 24.74 3.31
C ASN A 13 25.36 25.97 2.46
N ILE A 14 26.04 26.20 1.35
CA ILE A 14 25.72 27.30 0.43
C ILE A 14 24.33 27.06 -0.20
N VAL A 15 24.06 25.83 -0.61
CA VAL A 15 22.78 25.38 -1.15
C VAL A 15 21.68 25.53 -0.11
N PHE A 16 21.87 24.95 1.06
CA PHE A 16 20.93 24.99 2.18
C PHE A 16 20.65 26.44 2.63
N ASN A 17 21.67 27.26 2.75
CA ASN A 17 21.51 28.68 3.07
C ASN A 17 20.87 29.49 1.94
N ALA A 18 21.01 29.07 0.69
CA ALA A 18 20.31 29.69 -0.42
C ALA A 18 18.81 29.35 -0.37
N ILE A 19 18.46 28.10 -0.13
CA ILE A 19 17.08 27.63 0.05
C ILE A 19 16.45 28.32 1.27
N ASN A 20 17.05 28.25 2.44
CA ASN A 20 16.53 28.82 3.69
C ASN A 20 16.41 30.36 3.66
N ARG A 21 17.24 31.06 2.91
CA ARG A 21 17.10 32.52 2.74
C ARG A 21 15.89 32.87 1.89
N PHE A 22 15.46 32.00 1.00
CA PHE A 22 14.21 32.16 0.23
C PHE A 22 13.00 31.90 1.11
N GLU A 23 13.07 30.97 2.05
CA GLU A 23 12.04 30.72 3.05
C GLU A 23 11.96 31.89 4.08
N GLY A 24 13.06 32.40 4.54
CA GLY A 24 13.11 33.51 5.50
C GLY A 24 12.64 34.86 4.97
N THR A 25 12.51 35.06 3.66
CA THR A 25 11.90 36.28 3.07
C THR A 25 10.36 36.21 3.07
N LEU A 26 9.76 35.07 3.39
CA LEU A 26 8.31 34.91 3.57
C LEU A 26 7.80 35.59 4.86
N GLU A 27 8.60 35.67 5.93
CA GLU A 27 8.24 36.38 7.17
C GLU A 27 8.03 37.87 7.01
N SER A 28 8.49 38.48 5.91
CA SER A 28 8.40 39.91 5.64
C SER A 28 7.23 40.35 4.73
N GLY A 29 6.25 39.49 4.50
CA GLY A 29 5.00 39.84 3.79
C GLY A 29 5.15 40.05 2.27
N ILE A 30 6.22 39.52 1.66
CA ILE A 30 6.45 39.55 0.21
C ILE A 30 6.04 38.18 -0.36
N ASN A 31 4.92 38.19 -1.06
CA ASN A 31 4.27 37.18 -1.91
C ASN A 31 4.96 35.81 -2.12
N GLU A 32 4.12 34.77 -2.14
CA GLU A 32 4.30 33.33 -2.42
C GLU A 32 5.20 32.92 -3.62
N TYR A 33 5.88 33.85 -4.28
CA TYR A 33 6.55 33.65 -5.56
C TYR A 33 8.08 33.52 -5.47
N SER A 34 8.67 33.44 -4.28
CA SER A 34 10.14 33.57 -4.14
C SER A 34 10.87 32.26 -3.84
N VAL A 35 10.19 31.09 -3.71
CA VAL A 35 10.83 29.80 -3.39
C VAL A 35 11.38 29.16 -4.66
N ILE A 36 12.69 28.99 -4.75
CA ILE A 36 13.31 28.10 -5.75
C ILE A 36 13.14 26.65 -5.26
N SER A 37 12.41 25.84 -6.03
CA SER A 37 12.38 24.41 -5.77
C SER A 37 13.76 23.78 -6.06
N LEU A 38 13.99 22.59 -5.49
CA LEU A 38 15.20 21.81 -5.70
C LEU A 38 15.54 21.59 -7.19
N GLU A 39 14.52 21.47 -8.03
CA GLU A 39 14.62 21.31 -9.48
C GLU A 39 15.19 22.55 -10.19
N HIS A 40 14.70 23.75 -9.82
CA HIS A 40 15.22 25.01 -10.36
C HIS A 40 16.67 25.23 -9.91
N PHE A 41 16.99 24.78 -8.71
CA PHE A 41 18.36 24.83 -8.20
C PHE A 41 19.28 23.88 -8.95
N ALA A 42 18.83 22.64 -9.24
CA ALA A 42 19.55 21.69 -10.10
C ALA A 42 19.84 22.28 -11.49
N PHE A 43 18.86 22.96 -12.06
CA PHE A 43 19.03 23.65 -13.36
C PHE A 43 20.09 24.78 -13.26
N MET A 44 20.09 25.57 -12.21
CA MET A 44 21.12 26.61 -11.98
C MET A 44 22.51 26.01 -11.84
N LEU A 45 22.67 24.90 -11.13
CA LEU A 45 23.93 24.16 -11.02
C LEU A 45 24.43 23.66 -12.37
N LEU A 46 23.51 23.15 -13.20
CA LEU A 46 23.84 22.72 -14.55
C LEU A 46 24.28 23.87 -15.44
N LEU A 47 23.57 25.01 -15.41
CA LEU A 47 23.98 26.21 -16.15
C LEU A 47 25.38 26.67 -15.73
N ARG A 48 25.72 26.57 -14.45
CA ARG A 48 27.07 26.90 -13.98
C ARG A 48 28.11 25.88 -14.45
N ARG A 49 27.79 24.59 -14.40
CA ARG A 49 28.66 23.50 -14.85
C ARG A 49 28.96 23.61 -16.35
N GLU A 50 28.00 23.99 -17.17
CA GLU A 50 28.10 24.17 -18.61
C GLU A 50 28.75 25.51 -19.02
N ASP A 51 29.29 26.26 -18.05
CA ASP A 51 29.86 27.61 -18.21
C ASP A 51 28.91 28.63 -18.85
N VAL A 52 27.61 28.38 -18.77
CA VAL A 52 26.57 29.33 -19.21
C VAL A 52 26.48 30.52 -18.26
N ILE A 53 26.45 30.24 -16.95
CA ILE A 53 26.49 31.28 -15.92
C ILE A 53 27.95 31.47 -15.51
N ASN A 54 28.60 32.51 -16.01
CA ASN A 54 30.00 32.82 -15.73
C ASN A 54 30.09 34.27 -15.17
N PRO A 55 30.98 34.57 -14.15
CA PRO A 55 31.17 35.90 -13.57
C PRO A 55 31.61 36.96 -14.58
N ARG A 56 32.06 36.57 -15.75
CA ARG A 56 32.48 37.48 -16.83
C ARG A 56 31.33 38.08 -17.62
N PHE A 57 30.10 37.53 -17.48
CA PHE A 57 28.92 38.10 -18.11
C PHE A 57 28.40 39.27 -17.26
N CYS A 58 28.79 40.48 -17.63
CA CYS A 58 28.28 41.68 -17.02
C CYS A 58 26.85 41.96 -17.53
N ILE A 59 25.88 41.80 -16.65
CA ILE A 59 24.45 41.77 -16.97
C ILE A 59 23.86 43.15 -16.78
N LEU A 60 24.33 44.10 -17.52
CA LEU A 60 23.86 45.46 -17.40
C LEU A 60 22.46 45.71 -18.01
N HIS A 61 21.84 44.73 -18.67
CA HIS A 61 20.59 44.95 -19.43
C HIS A 61 19.46 43.94 -19.23
N ALA A 62 19.66 42.86 -18.53
CA ALA A 62 18.58 41.88 -18.29
C ALA A 62 17.63 42.38 -17.19
N LYS A 63 16.32 42.45 -17.48
CA LYS A 63 15.29 42.89 -16.52
C LYS A 63 14.81 41.74 -15.61
N THR A 64 14.93 40.49 -16.07
CA THR A 64 14.48 39.30 -15.34
C THR A 64 15.54 38.18 -15.41
N PRO A 65 15.60 37.25 -14.44
CA PRO A 65 16.47 36.11 -14.51
C PRO A 65 16.29 35.27 -15.77
N GLU A 66 15.06 35.09 -16.23
CA GLU A 66 14.74 34.37 -17.48
C GLU A 66 15.48 34.98 -18.70
N CYS A 67 15.32 36.33 -18.94
CA CYS A 67 15.98 36.99 -20.02
C CYS A 67 17.51 36.91 -19.92
N PHE A 68 18.05 36.87 -18.72
CA PHE A 68 19.47 36.70 -18.50
C PHE A 68 19.91 35.30 -18.92
N ILE A 69 19.23 34.25 -18.43
CA ILE A 69 19.56 32.84 -18.74
C ILE A 69 19.49 32.61 -20.28
N GLU A 70 18.47 33.13 -20.93
CA GLU A 70 18.28 33.03 -22.39
C GLU A 70 19.46 33.61 -23.17
N GLN A 71 19.86 34.85 -22.81
CA GLN A 71 21.01 35.52 -23.41
C GLN A 71 22.31 34.77 -23.10
N ALA A 72 22.48 34.25 -21.89
CA ALA A 72 23.64 33.49 -21.46
C ALA A 72 23.76 32.15 -22.23
N ILE A 73 22.67 31.39 -22.39
CA ILE A 73 22.65 30.17 -23.19
C ILE A 73 23.01 30.48 -24.65
N SER A 74 22.42 31.51 -25.24
CA SER A 74 22.68 31.93 -26.64
C SER A 74 24.14 32.27 -26.86
N SER A 75 24.79 32.93 -25.90
CA SER A 75 26.17 33.36 -25.96
C SER A 75 27.19 32.32 -25.54
N SER A 76 26.76 31.22 -24.89
CA SER A 76 27.65 30.16 -24.38
C SER A 76 28.30 29.36 -25.50
N THR A 77 29.31 28.58 -25.17
CA THR A 77 29.94 27.59 -26.06
C THR A 77 29.48 26.16 -25.79
N SER A 78 28.49 25.98 -24.93
CA SER A 78 27.96 24.66 -24.59
C SER A 78 27.40 23.95 -25.83
N GLN A 79 27.69 22.64 -25.93
CA GLN A 79 27.12 21.77 -26.96
C GLN A 79 25.64 21.45 -26.71
N ASN A 80 25.17 21.67 -25.48
CA ASN A 80 23.82 21.36 -25.03
C ASN A 80 22.83 22.54 -25.14
N LYS A 81 23.13 23.58 -25.92
CA LYS A 81 22.29 24.80 -26.02
C LYS A 81 20.83 24.51 -26.28
N GLU A 82 20.53 23.60 -27.19
CA GLU A 82 19.14 23.28 -27.54
C GLU A 82 18.37 22.71 -26.35
N ILE A 83 18.97 21.74 -25.65
CA ILE A 83 18.36 21.14 -24.44
C ILE A 83 18.22 22.17 -23.31
N LEU A 84 19.25 23.02 -23.11
CA LEU A 84 19.21 24.06 -22.08
C LEU A 84 18.08 25.07 -22.33
N ASN A 85 17.82 25.43 -23.62
CA ASN A 85 16.70 26.27 -23.99
C ASN A 85 15.36 25.58 -23.72
N GLN A 86 15.22 24.30 -24.05
CA GLN A 86 14.02 23.52 -23.76
C GLN A 86 13.78 23.40 -22.27
N LEU A 87 14.82 23.22 -21.45
CA LEU A 87 14.73 23.23 -19.99
C LEU A 87 14.31 24.61 -19.45
N LEU A 88 14.87 25.69 -20.03
CA LEU A 88 14.45 27.03 -19.65
C LEU A 88 12.96 27.25 -19.92
N GLU A 89 12.41 26.76 -21.03
CA GLU A 89 10.98 26.86 -21.33
C GLU A 89 10.10 26.17 -20.26
N VAL A 90 10.56 25.05 -19.66
CA VAL A 90 9.86 24.38 -18.57
C VAL A 90 9.88 25.22 -17.27
N TYR A 91 11.02 25.85 -16.97
CA TYR A 91 11.22 26.55 -15.70
C TYR A 91 11.04 28.07 -15.76
N LYS A 92 10.81 28.65 -16.94
CA LYS A 92 10.80 30.10 -17.18
C LYS A 92 9.81 30.87 -16.31
N GLU A 93 8.65 30.32 -16.02
CA GLU A 93 7.60 31.01 -15.27
C GLU A 93 8.07 31.43 -13.88
N LYS A 94 8.81 30.57 -13.18
CA LYS A 94 9.35 30.90 -11.87
C LYS A 94 10.55 31.84 -11.94
N PHE A 95 11.42 31.69 -12.95
CA PHE A 95 12.54 32.60 -13.17
C PHE A 95 12.06 34.02 -13.57
N SER A 96 10.96 34.16 -14.30
CA SER A 96 10.37 35.44 -14.65
C SER A 96 9.81 36.21 -13.44
N LYS A 97 9.39 35.48 -12.42
CA LYS A 97 8.83 36.03 -11.16
C LYS A 97 9.88 36.28 -10.09
N MET A 98 11.09 35.76 -10.25
CA MET A 98 12.19 35.91 -9.29
C MET A 98 12.83 37.29 -9.37
N SER A 99 13.25 37.82 -8.21
CA SER A 99 14.03 39.07 -8.17
C SER A 99 15.41 38.87 -8.83
N ILE A 100 15.75 39.75 -9.76
CA ILE A 100 17.05 39.71 -10.45
C ILE A 100 18.22 39.83 -9.46
N TYR A 101 18.06 40.59 -8.35
CA TYR A 101 19.10 40.73 -7.33
C TYR A 101 19.37 39.44 -6.57
N ILE A 102 18.32 38.68 -6.24
CA ILE A 102 18.43 37.41 -5.56
C ILE A 102 19.09 36.39 -6.50
N PHE A 103 18.69 36.39 -7.75
CA PHE A 103 19.30 35.57 -8.80
C PHE A 103 20.80 35.85 -8.96
N TYR A 104 21.20 37.15 -8.92
CA TYR A 104 22.62 37.55 -8.97
C TYR A 104 23.40 37.07 -7.77
N ASP A 105 22.88 37.21 -6.55
CA ASP A 105 23.56 36.72 -5.35
C ASP A 105 23.82 35.20 -5.46
N LEU A 106 22.82 34.43 -5.94
CA LEU A 106 22.95 33.00 -6.18
C LEU A 106 24.03 32.68 -7.24
N CYS A 107 23.99 33.33 -8.39
CA CYS A 107 25.02 33.17 -9.43
C CYS A 107 26.43 33.46 -8.90
N ASN A 108 26.61 34.54 -8.13
CA ASN A 108 27.92 34.88 -7.56
C ASN A 108 28.43 33.85 -6.57
N ARG A 109 27.54 33.23 -5.77
CA ARG A 109 27.91 32.14 -4.85
C ARG A 109 28.32 30.88 -5.61
N LEU A 110 27.55 30.51 -6.66
CA LEU A 110 27.83 29.34 -7.48
C LEU A 110 29.18 29.50 -8.25
N ASN A 111 29.57 30.72 -8.59
CA ASN A 111 30.81 31.00 -9.30
C ASN A 111 32.09 30.65 -8.51
N GLY A 112 32.02 30.58 -7.19
CA GLY A 112 33.11 30.18 -6.34
C GLY A 112 33.39 28.67 -6.28
N ILE A 113 32.50 27.84 -6.86
CA ILE A 113 32.54 26.40 -6.76
C ILE A 113 33.34 25.79 -7.92
N GLU A 114 34.28 24.88 -7.63
CA GLU A 114 35.00 24.13 -8.65
C GLU A 114 34.10 23.18 -9.43
N ARG A 115 34.37 23.00 -10.74
CA ARG A 115 33.56 22.16 -11.62
C ARG A 115 33.47 20.69 -11.16
N SER A 116 34.55 20.13 -10.67
CA SER A 116 34.57 18.76 -10.13
C SER A 116 33.66 18.56 -8.92
N LEU A 117 33.52 19.60 -8.08
CA LEU A 117 32.60 19.59 -6.96
C LEU A 117 31.14 19.72 -7.43
N LEU A 118 30.88 20.51 -8.47
CA LEU A 118 29.55 20.63 -9.08
C LEU A 118 29.08 19.30 -9.67
N ASP A 119 29.97 18.56 -10.36
CA ASP A 119 29.66 17.25 -10.90
C ASP A 119 29.26 16.25 -9.79
N THR A 120 30.07 16.18 -8.75
CA THR A 120 29.80 15.30 -7.60
C THR A 120 28.51 15.70 -6.89
N TYR A 121 28.28 17.00 -6.73
CA TYR A 121 27.10 17.48 -6.06
C TYR A 121 25.83 17.25 -6.86
N LEU A 122 25.85 17.49 -8.18
CA LEU A 122 24.71 17.21 -9.07
C LEU A 122 24.29 15.74 -9.04
N VAL A 123 25.28 14.82 -9.12
CA VAL A 123 24.99 13.38 -9.02
C VAL A 123 24.29 13.06 -7.69
N ARG A 124 24.83 13.56 -6.57
CA ARG A 124 24.24 13.32 -5.26
C ARG A 124 22.85 13.96 -5.10
N LEU A 125 22.64 15.15 -5.62
CA LEU A 125 21.36 15.84 -5.59
C LEU A 125 20.28 14.98 -6.28
N PHE A 126 20.63 14.38 -7.42
CA PHE A 126 19.69 13.50 -8.12
C PHE A 126 19.48 12.16 -7.41
N ASP A 127 20.50 11.62 -6.76
CA ASP A 127 20.41 10.29 -6.13
C ASP A 127 19.78 10.33 -4.73
N GLU A 128 20.10 11.35 -3.93
CA GLU A 128 19.73 11.42 -2.52
C GLU A 128 18.46 12.27 -2.29
N GLU A 129 18.29 13.38 -3.02
CA GLU A 129 17.24 14.38 -2.74
C GLU A 129 16.06 14.30 -3.73
N ILE A 130 16.33 14.07 -5.02
CA ILE A 130 15.27 14.05 -6.07
C ILE A 130 14.76 12.63 -6.33
N SER A 131 15.58 11.63 -6.07
CA SER A 131 15.25 10.23 -6.38
C SER A 131 14.42 9.57 -5.28
N GLN A 132 13.34 8.89 -5.70
CA GLN A 132 12.57 8.02 -4.82
C GLN A 132 12.82 6.56 -5.22
N SER A 133 12.99 5.67 -4.21
CA SER A 133 13.07 4.21 -4.39
C SER A 133 14.30 3.68 -5.13
N HIS A 134 15.40 3.55 -4.41
CA HIS A 134 16.66 3.04 -4.96
C HIS A 134 16.69 1.51 -5.17
N ASP A 135 16.03 0.72 -4.33
CA ASP A 135 16.21 -0.73 -4.32
C ASP A 135 15.69 -1.44 -5.57
N ILE A 136 14.58 -0.96 -6.16
CA ILE A 136 14.07 -1.52 -7.42
C ILE A 136 15.05 -1.28 -8.58
N HIS A 137 15.63 -0.08 -8.66
CA HIS A 137 16.56 0.26 -9.73
C HIS A 137 17.88 -0.51 -9.58
N LYS A 138 18.36 -0.73 -8.36
CA LYS A 138 19.52 -1.58 -8.05
C LYS A 138 19.26 -3.03 -8.47
N LEU A 139 18.09 -3.56 -8.15
CA LEU A 139 17.72 -4.91 -8.54
C LEU A 139 17.67 -5.06 -10.06
N ILE A 140 17.02 -4.13 -10.77
CA ILE A 140 16.96 -4.12 -12.24
C ILE A 140 18.36 -4.01 -12.84
N ALA A 141 19.20 -3.14 -12.31
CA ALA A 141 20.59 -2.97 -12.79
C ALA A 141 21.41 -4.24 -12.58
N ALA A 142 21.31 -4.89 -11.41
CA ALA A 142 21.98 -6.17 -11.15
C ALA A 142 21.52 -7.26 -12.12
N LEU A 143 20.22 -7.43 -12.33
CA LEU A 143 19.64 -8.43 -13.24
C LEU A 143 19.93 -8.15 -14.71
N SER A 144 20.18 -6.89 -15.08
CA SER A 144 20.46 -6.50 -16.47
C SER A 144 21.83 -6.96 -16.96
N HIS A 145 22.82 -7.07 -16.08
CA HIS A 145 24.22 -7.34 -16.40
C HIS A 145 24.81 -6.38 -17.44
N THR A 146 24.41 -5.10 -17.39
CA THR A 146 24.88 -4.09 -18.32
C THR A 146 26.36 -3.74 -18.14
N THR A 147 27.00 -3.36 -19.26
CA THR A 147 28.38 -2.86 -19.33
C THR A 147 28.40 -1.48 -19.99
N LEU A 148 29.57 -0.82 -20.01
CA LEU A 148 29.73 0.48 -20.68
C LEU A 148 29.29 0.47 -22.15
N ASN A 149 29.42 -0.64 -22.84
CA ASN A 149 29.07 -0.75 -24.27
C ASN A 149 27.60 -1.11 -24.52
N THR A 150 26.84 -1.41 -23.47
CA THR A 150 25.43 -1.79 -23.57
C THR A 150 24.60 -0.59 -24.01
N THR A 151 23.80 -0.77 -25.06
CA THR A 151 22.82 0.21 -25.50
C THR A 151 21.48 -0.03 -24.78
N VAL A 152 21.08 0.93 -23.98
CA VAL A 152 19.89 0.84 -23.11
C VAL A 152 18.75 1.67 -23.68
N TYR A 153 17.53 1.11 -23.63
CA TYR A 153 16.31 1.84 -23.89
C TYR A 153 15.34 1.73 -22.71
N ASN A 154 14.87 2.88 -22.27
CA ASN A 154 13.83 2.99 -21.26
C ASN A 154 12.64 3.77 -21.83
N PRO A 155 11.61 3.09 -22.35
CA PRO A 155 10.48 3.73 -23.03
C PRO A 155 9.65 4.61 -22.09
N TYR A 156 9.68 4.35 -20.80
CA TYR A 156 8.97 5.16 -19.81
C TYR A 156 9.92 5.48 -18.67
N ALA A 157 10.87 6.33 -18.97
CA ALA A 157 12.00 6.56 -18.08
C ALA A 157 11.67 7.42 -16.85
N ASN A 158 10.50 8.08 -16.85
CA ASN A 158 10.12 9.04 -15.81
C ASN A 158 11.27 10.04 -15.55
N TYR A 159 11.79 10.13 -14.35
CA TYR A 159 12.96 10.97 -14.00
C TYR A 159 14.31 10.35 -14.35
N ALA A 160 14.35 9.34 -15.22
CA ALA A 160 15.54 8.58 -15.58
C ALA A 160 16.31 8.00 -14.36
N ASN A 161 15.59 7.57 -13.32
CA ASN A 161 16.17 7.08 -12.06
C ASN A 161 17.13 5.89 -12.25
N LEU A 162 16.89 5.07 -13.27
CA LEU A 162 17.74 3.90 -13.54
C LEU A 162 19.17 4.27 -13.96
N VAL A 163 19.38 5.50 -14.43
CA VAL A 163 20.71 5.99 -14.87
C VAL A 163 21.72 5.93 -13.73
N SER A 164 21.31 6.19 -12.48
CA SER A 164 22.19 6.17 -11.31
C SER A 164 22.81 4.80 -11.04
N GLU A 165 22.10 3.73 -11.41
CA GLU A 165 22.52 2.36 -11.12
C GLU A 165 23.21 1.69 -12.32
N LEU A 166 22.95 2.16 -13.56
CA LEU A 166 23.51 1.60 -14.77
C LEU A 166 24.85 2.28 -15.13
N LYS A 167 25.89 1.49 -15.33
CA LYS A 167 27.20 1.98 -15.81
C LYS A 167 27.28 1.86 -17.32
N VAL A 168 26.49 2.66 -18.05
CA VAL A 168 26.39 2.62 -19.53
C VAL A 168 26.76 3.95 -20.15
N ALA A 169 27.26 3.91 -21.40
CA ALA A 169 27.54 5.11 -22.18
C ALA A 169 26.37 5.50 -23.10
N ASN A 170 25.52 4.55 -23.48
CA ASN A 170 24.45 4.74 -24.45
C ASN A 170 23.09 4.50 -23.79
N TYR A 171 22.47 5.56 -23.32
CA TYR A 171 21.12 5.51 -22.71
C TYR A 171 20.13 6.29 -23.56
N TYR A 172 19.04 5.66 -23.94
CA TYR A 172 17.91 6.23 -24.67
C TYR A 172 16.67 6.15 -23.78
N GLY A 173 15.91 7.23 -23.69
CA GLY A 173 14.72 7.27 -22.84
C GLY A 173 13.67 8.23 -23.37
N GLN A 174 12.42 7.97 -22.99
CA GLN A 174 11.28 8.84 -23.27
C GLN A 174 10.56 9.17 -21.98
N SER A 175 10.07 10.38 -21.86
CA SER A 175 9.28 10.84 -20.73
C SER A 175 8.43 12.04 -21.12
N THR A 176 7.46 12.39 -20.31
CA THR A 176 6.56 13.52 -20.54
C THR A 176 6.85 14.66 -19.58
N ASP A 177 6.61 15.90 -20.05
CA ASP A 177 6.58 17.15 -19.29
C ASP A 177 7.73 17.35 -18.25
N ASP A 178 7.41 17.61 -17.00
CA ASP A 178 8.39 17.91 -15.94
C ASP A 178 9.35 16.76 -15.68
N ALA A 179 8.86 15.53 -15.82
CA ALA A 179 9.69 14.33 -15.67
C ALA A 179 10.79 14.26 -16.73
N TRP A 180 10.50 14.71 -17.98
CA TRP A 180 11.51 14.84 -19.02
C TRP A 180 12.59 15.86 -18.64
N ALA A 181 12.21 16.99 -18.06
CA ALA A 181 13.16 18.01 -17.68
C ALA A 181 14.14 17.50 -16.61
N LEU A 182 13.63 16.86 -15.56
CA LEU A 182 14.46 16.25 -14.50
C LEU A 182 15.34 15.12 -15.04
N GLY A 183 14.79 14.25 -15.88
CA GLY A 183 15.53 13.17 -16.52
C GLY A 183 16.66 13.68 -17.43
N SER A 184 16.39 14.72 -18.23
CA SER A 184 17.41 15.35 -19.07
C SER A 184 18.56 15.93 -18.25
N MET A 185 18.25 16.62 -17.15
CA MET A 185 19.24 17.14 -16.22
C MET A 185 20.04 16.02 -15.55
N ARG A 186 19.40 14.91 -15.19
CA ARG A 186 20.09 13.73 -14.64
C ARG A 186 21.06 13.12 -15.65
N LEU A 187 20.64 12.93 -16.92
CA LEU A 187 21.55 12.45 -17.95
C LEU A 187 22.78 13.36 -18.07
N MET A 188 22.56 14.67 -18.07
CA MET A 188 23.67 15.64 -18.09
C MET A 188 24.57 15.48 -16.86
N ALA A 189 24.02 15.31 -15.64
CA ALA A 189 24.79 15.11 -14.41
C ALA A 189 25.68 13.86 -14.51
N TYR A 190 25.20 12.80 -15.15
CA TYR A 190 25.93 11.55 -15.37
C TYR A 190 26.78 11.54 -16.65
N HIS A 191 26.97 12.69 -17.32
CA HIS A 191 27.72 12.82 -18.58
C HIS A 191 27.19 11.98 -19.73
N LEU A 192 25.90 11.65 -19.70
CA LEU A 192 25.21 11.00 -20.80
C LEU A 192 24.66 12.04 -21.81
N ASN A 193 24.43 11.61 -23.03
CA ASN A 193 23.90 12.50 -24.06
C ASN A 193 22.41 12.82 -23.82
N PRO A 194 22.05 14.05 -23.41
CA PRO A 194 20.66 14.41 -23.15
C PRO A 194 19.76 14.43 -24.41
N ALA A 195 20.34 14.49 -25.62
CA ALA A 195 19.58 14.40 -26.86
C ALA A 195 18.96 12.99 -27.08
N ASN A 196 19.47 11.98 -26.37
CA ASN A 196 18.89 10.64 -26.34
C ASN A 196 17.71 10.53 -25.37
N PHE A 197 17.28 11.62 -24.72
CA PHE A 197 16.15 11.65 -23.82
C PHE A 197 15.06 12.57 -24.40
N ARG A 198 13.98 11.97 -24.95
CA ARG A 198 12.97 12.70 -25.69
C ARG A 198 11.73 12.99 -24.84
N ARG A 199 11.15 14.17 -25.06
CA ARG A 199 9.87 14.58 -24.49
C ARG A 199 8.73 14.02 -25.35
N GLU A 200 8.46 12.73 -25.20
CA GLU A 200 7.51 11.98 -26.01
C GLU A 200 6.79 10.94 -25.14
N ASP A 201 5.53 10.68 -25.45
CA ASP A 201 4.80 9.54 -24.93
C ASP A 201 5.19 8.27 -25.69
N SER A 202 5.77 7.30 -25.00
CA SER A 202 6.27 6.06 -25.60
C SER A 202 5.17 5.12 -26.12
N ILE A 203 3.92 5.31 -25.75
CA ILE A 203 2.80 4.55 -26.30
C ILE A 203 2.57 4.96 -27.77
N ASN A 204 2.52 6.27 -28.00
CA ASN A 204 2.25 6.83 -29.33
C ASN A 204 3.52 6.92 -30.19
N SER A 205 4.69 7.04 -29.59
CA SER A 205 5.98 7.28 -30.27
C SER A 205 7.02 6.23 -29.89
N TRP A 206 6.64 4.94 -29.92
CA TRP A 206 7.53 3.84 -29.56
C TRP A 206 8.82 3.84 -30.39
N ASN A 207 9.97 3.75 -29.67
CA ASN A 207 11.30 3.64 -30.29
C ASN A 207 11.52 4.63 -31.46
N SER A 208 11.27 5.91 -31.19
CA SER A 208 11.36 6.97 -32.20
C SER A 208 12.74 7.12 -32.84
N TRP A 209 13.80 6.47 -32.31
CA TRP A 209 15.13 6.35 -32.94
C TRP A 209 15.24 5.20 -33.93
N ASN A 210 14.29 4.27 -33.93
CA ASN A 210 14.29 3.05 -34.79
C ASN A 210 15.58 2.22 -34.62
N LEU A 211 16.06 2.04 -33.39
CA LEU A 211 17.26 1.29 -33.06
C LEU A 211 16.90 -0.08 -32.48
N LYS A 212 17.92 -0.95 -32.44
CA LYS A 212 17.90 -2.17 -31.61
C LYS A 212 18.74 -1.96 -30.36
N TYR A 213 18.29 -2.57 -29.24
CA TYR A 213 18.86 -2.34 -27.93
C TYR A 213 19.31 -3.66 -27.28
N ASP A 214 20.40 -3.58 -26.52
CA ASP A 214 20.91 -4.73 -25.78
C ASP A 214 20.16 -4.91 -24.47
N PHE A 215 19.64 -3.81 -23.92
CA PHE A 215 18.84 -3.85 -22.71
C PHE A 215 17.65 -2.88 -22.81
N ILE A 216 16.46 -3.38 -22.45
CA ILE A 216 15.25 -2.57 -22.33
C ILE A 216 14.68 -2.69 -20.92
N SER A 217 14.46 -1.55 -20.27
CA SER A 217 13.78 -1.50 -18.97
C SER A 217 12.37 -0.95 -19.14
N ALA A 218 11.36 -1.80 -18.99
CA ALA A 218 9.95 -1.44 -19.07
C ALA A 218 9.32 -1.34 -17.69
N THR A 219 9.67 -0.30 -16.93
CA THR A 219 9.21 -0.08 -15.54
C THR A 219 7.97 0.80 -15.42
N ALA A 220 7.33 1.11 -16.54
CA ALA A 220 6.23 2.06 -16.65
C ALA A 220 4.95 1.70 -15.90
N LEU A 221 4.76 0.43 -15.58
CA LEU A 221 3.44 -0.12 -15.29
C LEU A 221 2.95 0.17 -13.87
N LEU A 222 3.82 0.67 -12.99
CA LEU A 222 3.48 1.03 -11.62
C LEU A 222 3.67 2.54 -11.31
N GLY A 223 3.96 3.35 -12.31
CA GLY A 223 4.15 4.79 -12.13
C GLY A 223 3.22 5.61 -13.01
N LYS A 224 2.60 6.63 -12.44
CA LYS A 224 1.71 7.64 -13.05
C LYS A 224 0.79 7.13 -14.17
N GLN A 225 -0.47 7.10 -13.88
CA GLN A 225 -1.53 7.02 -14.86
C GLN A 225 -1.49 8.26 -15.77
N THR A 226 -1.26 8.03 -17.04
CA THR A 226 -2.06 8.69 -18.05
C THR A 226 -3.47 8.16 -17.85
N GLY A 227 -4.47 9.03 -17.81
CA GLY A 227 -5.84 8.60 -17.47
C GLY A 227 -6.23 7.37 -18.28
N TYR A 228 -6.82 6.37 -17.63
CA TYR A 228 -7.25 5.11 -18.24
C TYR A 228 -8.05 5.35 -19.54
N GLU A 229 -8.82 6.43 -19.61
CA GLU A 229 -9.57 6.85 -20.78
C GLU A 229 -8.71 7.39 -21.94
N GLU A 230 -7.60 8.07 -21.66
CA GLU A 230 -6.64 8.52 -22.69
C GLU A 230 -5.83 7.33 -23.21
N PHE A 231 -5.51 6.41 -22.33
CA PHE A 231 -4.87 5.16 -22.67
C PHE A 231 -5.78 4.28 -23.53
N GLU A 232 -7.04 4.06 -23.15
CA GLU A 232 -8.00 3.31 -23.97
C GLU A 232 -8.18 3.93 -25.36
N ARG A 233 -8.23 5.26 -25.47
CA ARG A 233 -8.33 5.94 -26.77
C ARG A 233 -7.08 5.77 -27.64
N ALA A 234 -5.90 5.90 -27.07
CA ALA A 234 -4.63 5.67 -27.79
C ALA A 234 -4.46 4.19 -28.15
N TYR A 235 -4.96 3.31 -27.30
CA TYR A 235 -4.80 1.87 -27.38
C TYR A 235 -5.82 1.19 -28.29
N SER A 236 -7.02 1.74 -28.48
CA SER A 236 -8.05 1.16 -29.36
C SER A 236 -7.49 0.90 -30.77
N ASN A 237 -6.75 1.83 -31.33
CA ASN A 237 -6.14 1.71 -32.66
C ASN A 237 -5.03 0.63 -32.72
N ILE A 238 -4.30 0.43 -31.61
CA ILE A 238 -3.22 -0.57 -31.50
C ILE A 238 -3.82 -1.96 -31.26
N LEU A 239 -4.85 -2.07 -30.45
CA LEU A 239 -5.58 -3.32 -30.16
C LEU A 239 -6.25 -3.90 -31.40
N GLU A 240 -6.81 -3.06 -32.27
CA GLU A 240 -7.39 -3.49 -33.53
C GLU A 240 -6.35 -4.06 -34.50
N SER A 241 -5.12 -3.54 -34.45
CA SER A 241 -4.04 -3.94 -35.35
C SER A 241 -3.25 -5.17 -34.91
N ASN A 242 -3.24 -5.49 -33.60
CA ASN A 242 -2.49 -6.63 -33.06
C ASN A 242 -3.27 -7.32 -31.91
N PRO A 243 -3.88 -8.50 -32.19
CA PRO A 243 -4.71 -9.22 -31.22
C PRO A 243 -3.93 -9.77 -30.00
N THR A 244 -2.61 -9.77 -30.04
CA THR A 244 -1.75 -10.23 -28.94
C THR A 244 -1.56 -9.16 -27.87
N ILE A 245 -1.75 -7.89 -28.21
CA ILE A 245 -1.61 -6.76 -27.31
C ILE A 245 -2.98 -6.46 -26.70
N LYS A 246 -3.10 -6.57 -25.38
CA LYS A 246 -4.37 -6.34 -24.66
C LYS A 246 -4.24 -5.34 -23.50
N SER A 247 -3.02 -4.97 -23.14
CA SER A 247 -2.74 -4.01 -22.07
C SER A 247 -1.46 -3.23 -22.33
N VAL A 248 -1.17 -2.21 -21.53
CA VAL A 248 0.12 -1.49 -21.53
C VAL A 248 1.27 -2.46 -21.32
N ALA A 249 1.10 -3.45 -20.43
CA ALA A 249 2.11 -4.45 -20.16
C ALA A 249 2.45 -5.26 -21.41
N SER A 250 1.45 -5.82 -22.08
CA SER A 250 1.66 -6.57 -23.32
C SER A 250 2.25 -5.70 -24.42
N HIS A 251 1.83 -4.43 -24.52
CA HIS A 251 2.42 -3.48 -25.47
C HIS A 251 3.93 -3.33 -25.25
N PHE A 252 4.36 -2.95 -24.05
CA PHE A 252 5.77 -2.74 -23.77
C PHE A 252 6.61 -4.01 -23.89
N ILE A 253 6.06 -5.17 -23.49
CA ILE A 253 6.78 -6.44 -23.60
C ILE A 253 6.94 -6.85 -25.06
N ILE A 254 5.87 -6.84 -25.85
CA ILE A 254 5.90 -7.28 -27.26
C ILE A 254 6.72 -6.32 -28.10
N LYS A 255 6.46 -5.01 -27.98
CA LYS A 255 7.24 -3.99 -28.69
C LYS A 255 8.70 -3.94 -28.22
N GLY A 256 8.95 -4.25 -26.96
CA GLY A 256 10.29 -4.40 -26.42
C GLY A 256 11.04 -5.56 -27.09
N ILE A 257 10.42 -6.74 -27.19
CA ILE A 257 11.01 -7.90 -27.86
C ILE A 257 11.34 -7.55 -29.33
N GLU A 258 10.45 -6.87 -30.05
CA GLU A 258 10.67 -6.40 -31.41
C GLU A 258 11.87 -5.44 -31.49
N ALA A 259 12.21 -4.70 -30.44
CA ALA A 259 13.30 -3.74 -30.42
C ALA A 259 14.62 -4.28 -29.84
N LEU A 260 14.65 -5.52 -29.32
CA LEU A 260 15.88 -6.13 -28.80
C LEU A 260 16.84 -6.56 -29.93
N THR A 261 18.14 -6.57 -29.58
CA THR A 261 19.17 -7.29 -30.33
C THR A 261 19.02 -8.82 -30.14
N GLU A 262 19.72 -9.64 -30.92
CA GLU A 262 19.68 -11.12 -30.83
C GLU A 262 20.11 -11.67 -29.47
N ASN A 263 20.88 -10.89 -28.71
CA ASN A 263 21.30 -11.23 -27.34
C ASN A 263 20.69 -10.29 -26.30
N GLY A 264 19.70 -9.50 -26.68
CA GLY A 264 19.12 -8.48 -25.85
C GLY A 264 18.26 -9.04 -24.71
N LYS A 265 18.17 -8.26 -23.64
CA LYS A 265 17.36 -8.57 -22.45
C LYS A 265 16.34 -7.46 -22.19
N LEU A 266 15.12 -7.83 -21.81
CA LEU A 266 14.10 -6.90 -21.36
C LEU A 266 13.71 -7.25 -19.93
N ILE A 267 13.64 -6.25 -19.07
CA ILE A 267 13.12 -6.37 -17.70
C ILE A 267 11.88 -5.47 -17.58
N ALA A 268 10.75 -6.08 -17.30
CA ALA A 268 9.49 -5.38 -17.09
C ALA A 268 9.04 -5.49 -15.63
N LEU A 269 8.58 -4.36 -15.07
CA LEU A 269 7.89 -4.32 -13.80
C LEU A 269 6.38 -4.26 -14.09
N ILE A 270 5.64 -5.26 -13.60
CA ILE A 270 4.24 -5.48 -13.95
C ILE A 270 3.39 -5.79 -12.71
N TYR A 271 2.08 -5.66 -12.85
CA TYR A 271 1.13 -6.18 -11.85
C TYR A 271 1.01 -7.70 -11.93
N PRO A 272 0.79 -8.40 -10.81
CA PRO A 272 0.63 -9.86 -10.80
C PRO A 272 -0.48 -10.39 -11.70
N THR A 273 -1.54 -9.60 -11.95
CA THR A 273 -2.67 -9.97 -12.81
C THR A 273 -2.24 -10.34 -14.23
N VAL A 274 -1.16 -9.75 -14.72
CA VAL A 274 -0.56 -10.08 -16.04
C VAL A 274 -0.12 -11.54 -16.13
N LEU A 275 0.24 -12.14 -14.99
CA LEU A 275 0.71 -13.53 -14.94
C LEU A 275 -0.41 -14.56 -15.13
N TYR A 276 -1.68 -14.21 -14.93
CA TYR A 276 -2.78 -15.16 -14.92
C TYR A 276 -4.07 -14.68 -15.63
N ASN A 277 -4.24 -13.37 -15.89
CA ASN A 277 -5.43 -12.87 -16.56
C ASN A 277 -5.56 -13.47 -17.99
N ASN A 278 -6.79 -13.80 -18.40
CA ASN A 278 -7.05 -14.36 -19.73
C ASN A 278 -6.75 -13.39 -20.86
N GLU A 279 -6.86 -12.10 -20.63
CA GLU A 279 -6.53 -11.07 -21.62
C GLU A 279 -5.06 -11.14 -22.06
N GLU A 280 -4.16 -11.49 -21.15
CA GLU A 280 -2.71 -11.58 -21.39
C GLU A 280 -2.23 -12.99 -21.77
N LEU A 281 -3.13 -13.94 -21.95
CA LEU A 281 -2.79 -15.33 -22.26
C LEU A 281 -1.93 -15.46 -23.52
N ASN A 282 -2.26 -14.71 -24.59
CA ASN A 282 -1.51 -14.78 -25.85
C ASN A 282 -0.07 -14.28 -25.71
N MET A 283 0.16 -13.24 -24.90
CA MET A 283 1.50 -12.78 -24.58
C MET A 283 2.29 -13.84 -23.79
N ARG A 284 1.70 -14.44 -22.77
CA ARG A 284 2.37 -15.52 -22.00
C ARG A 284 2.70 -16.72 -22.87
N LYS A 285 1.78 -17.13 -23.77
CA LYS A 285 2.05 -18.18 -24.78
C LYS A 285 3.26 -17.83 -25.63
N LEU A 286 3.28 -16.62 -26.21
CA LEU A 286 4.40 -16.16 -27.01
C LEU A 286 5.73 -16.24 -26.25
N LEU A 287 5.77 -15.82 -25.00
CA LEU A 287 6.99 -15.83 -24.19
C LEU A 287 7.48 -17.24 -23.87
N VAL A 288 6.57 -18.18 -23.55
CA VAL A 288 6.91 -19.54 -23.15
C VAL A 288 7.19 -20.43 -24.35
N GLU A 289 6.34 -20.40 -25.39
CA GLU A 289 6.48 -21.23 -26.58
C GLU A 289 7.72 -20.88 -27.41
N ASN A 290 8.11 -19.59 -27.47
CA ASN A 290 9.34 -19.16 -28.13
C ASN A 290 10.57 -19.19 -27.21
N ASP A 291 10.42 -19.72 -26.00
CA ASP A 291 11.51 -19.87 -25.02
C ASP A 291 12.23 -18.58 -24.66
N LEU A 292 11.47 -17.45 -24.57
CA LEU A 292 11.98 -16.11 -24.30
C LEU A 292 11.94 -15.73 -22.82
N LEU A 293 11.02 -16.31 -22.06
CA LEU A 293 10.89 -16.01 -20.62
C LEU A 293 12.02 -16.62 -19.83
N GLU A 294 12.89 -15.80 -19.26
CA GLU A 294 14.01 -16.27 -18.43
C GLU A 294 13.60 -16.41 -16.97
N MET A 295 12.92 -15.38 -16.42
CA MET A 295 12.64 -15.33 -14.98
C MET A 295 11.37 -14.55 -14.67
N VAL A 296 10.71 -14.92 -13.58
CA VAL A 296 9.60 -14.18 -12.96
C VAL A 296 9.89 -14.05 -11.47
N ILE A 297 9.92 -12.82 -10.95
CA ILE A 297 10.24 -12.51 -9.55
C ILE A 297 9.03 -11.81 -8.92
N GLN A 298 8.41 -12.43 -7.93
CA GLN A 298 7.38 -11.79 -7.13
C GLN A 298 8.03 -10.97 -6.02
N LEU A 299 7.84 -9.66 -6.06
CA LEU A 299 8.39 -8.74 -5.08
C LEU A 299 7.57 -8.74 -3.78
N PRO A 300 8.18 -8.34 -2.65
CA PRO A 300 7.43 -8.11 -1.41
C PRO A 300 6.38 -7.01 -1.58
N ALA A 301 5.29 -7.11 -0.85
CA ALA A 301 4.38 -5.99 -0.67
C ALA A 301 5.14 -4.80 -0.03
N ASN A 302 4.75 -3.57 -0.35
CA ASN A 302 5.43 -2.34 0.09
C ASN A 302 6.85 -2.08 -0.45
N PHE A 303 7.33 -2.88 -1.39
CA PHE A 303 8.65 -2.69 -1.95
C PHE A 303 8.75 -1.43 -2.84
N ILE A 304 7.66 -1.04 -3.48
CA ILE A 304 7.64 0.11 -4.39
C ILE A 304 7.07 1.34 -3.67
N ASN A 305 7.93 2.30 -3.33
CA ASN A 305 7.57 3.61 -2.75
C ASN A 305 6.69 3.53 -1.49
N ASP A 306 6.95 2.60 -0.59
CA ASP A 306 6.14 2.36 0.62
C ASP A 306 4.64 2.15 0.37
N LYS A 307 4.26 1.91 -0.88
CA LYS A 307 2.89 1.56 -1.25
C LYS A 307 2.72 0.05 -1.21
N ASN A 308 1.58 -0.43 -0.70
CA ASN A 308 1.19 -1.85 -0.70
C ASN A 308 0.85 -2.34 -2.13
N ILE A 309 1.68 -2.03 -3.11
CA ILE A 309 1.45 -2.41 -4.49
C ILE A 309 2.13 -3.77 -4.73
N PRO A 310 1.37 -4.83 -4.99
CA PRO A 310 1.97 -6.08 -5.41
C PRO A 310 2.58 -5.89 -6.78
N ALA A 311 3.84 -6.27 -6.91
CA ALA A 311 4.58 -6.13 -8.15
C ALA A 311 5.39 -7.36 -8.48
N VAL A 312 5.62 -7.54 -9.77
CA VAL A 312 6.39 -8.66 -10.32
C VAL A 312 7.40 -8.13 -11.32
N ILE A 313 8.63 -8.63 -11.26
CA ILE A 313 9.62 -8.45 -12.32
C ILE A 313 9.52 -9.64 -13.27
N LEU A 314 9.36 -9.34 -14.56
CA LEU A 314 9.41 -10.30 -15.65
C LEU A 314 10.66 -10.04 -16.46
N VAL A 315 11.49 -11.08 -16.65
CA VAL A 315 12.74 -11.01 -17.40
C VAL A 315 12.59 -11.81 -18.69
N VAL A 316 12.69 -11.12 -19.81
CA VAL A 316 12.75 -11.70 -21.14
C VAL A 316 14.20 -11.67 -21.61
N ASN A 317 14.72 -12.77 -22.16
CA ASN A 317 16.07 -12.87 -22.65
C ASN A 317 16.07 -13.59 -23.99
N MET A 318 16.54 -12.93 -25.05
CA MET A 318 16.61 -13.49 -26.40
C MET A 318 17.59 -14.68 -26.49
N ASN A 319 18.56 -14.72 -25.59
CA ASN A 319 19.56 -15.79 -25.53
C ASN A 319 19.76 -16.30 -24.10
N LYS A 320 18.69 -16.80 -23.46
CA LYS A 320 18.73 -17.30 -22.09
C LYS A 320 19.57 -18.58 -21.96
N GLN A 321 20.19 -18.78 -20.80
CA GLN A 321 21.07 -19.92 -20.52
C GLN A 321 20.30 -21.24 -20.33
N HIS A 322 19.17 -21.20 -19.61
CA HIS A 322 18.35 -22.36 -19.27
C HIS A 322 17.24 -22.54 -20.31
N LYS A 323 17.59 -23.12 -21.45
CA LYS A 323 16.62 -23.42 -22.52
C LYS A 323 15.53 -24.37 -22.02
N GLY A 324 14.27 -24.09 -22.42
CA GLY A 324 13.11 -24.88 -22.02
C GLY A 324 12.68 -24.74 -20.55
N HIS A 325 13.27 -23.82 -19.77
CA HIS A 325 12.94 -23.60 -18.38
C HIS A 325 12.79 -22.11 -18.04
N VAL A 326 11.99 -21.82 -17.02
CA VAL A 326 11.81 -20.48 -16.44
C VAL A 326 12.19 -20.51 -14.96
N ILE A 327 12.92 -19.52 -14.51
CA ILE A 327 13.28 -19.36 -13.09
C ILE A 327 12.16 -18.56 -12.41
N LEU A 328 11.49 -19.17 -11.45
CA LEU A 328 10.48 -18.54 -10.62
C LEU A 328 11.07 -18.20 -9.26
N VAL A 329 10.89 -16.95 -8.82
CA VAL A 329 11.48 -16.44 -7.58
C VAL A 329 10.41 -15.81 -6.70
N ASN A 330 10.23 -16.34 -5.50
CA ASN A 330 9.39 -15.75 -4.48
C ASN A 330 10.23 -14.85 -3.57
N ALA A 331 10.33 -13.57 -3.91
CA ALA A 331 11.12 -12.63 -3.14
C ALA A 331 10.40 -12.06 -1.90
N GLN A 332 9.17 -12.46 -1.61
CA GLN A 332 8.41 -12.01 -0.43
C GLN A 332 9.11 -12.35 0.89
N ASN A 333 9.92 -13.41 0.92
CA ASN A 333 10.67 -13.83 2.10
C ASN A 333 12.01 -13.10 2.31
N TYR A 334 12.45 -12.28 1.33
CA TYR A 334 13.72 -11.52 1.42
C TYR A 334 13.52 -10.18 2.13
N ILE A 335 12.81 -10.22 3.26
CA ILE A 335 12.59 -9.06 4.13
C ILE A 335 13.22 -9.32 5.49
N ASP A 336 14.10 -8.43 5.94
CA ASP A 336 14.58 -8.42 7.33
C ASP A 336 13.52 -7.77 8.23
N LYS A 337 12.78 -8.61 8.93
CA LYS A 337 11.74 -8.18 9.89
C LYS A 337 12.30 -7.51 11.14
N SER A 338 13.59 -7.66 11.42
CA SER A 338 14.25 -7.08 12.59
C SER A 338 14.65 -5.62 12.39
N ILE A 339 14.85 -5.19 11.13
CA ILE A 339 15.26 -3.84 10.74
C ILE A 339 14.22 -3.29 9.76
N LYS A 340 13.05 -2.86 10.25
CA LYS A 340 12.03 -2.12 9.50
C LYS A 340 11.74 -2.65 8.09
N SER A 341 11.49 -3.94 7.95
CA SER A 341 11.16 -4.53 6.65
C SER A 341 12.16 -4.15 5.54
N LYS A 342 13.46 -4.10 5.87
CA LYS A 342 14.50 -3.83 4.87
C LYS A 342 14.54 -4.97 3.87
N PHE A 343 14.42 -4.65 2.59
CA PHE A 343 14.55 -5.63 1.52
C PHE A 343 16.02 -6.07 1.37
N LEU A 344 16.23 -7.38 1.35
CA LEU A 344 17.54 -8.00 1.23
C LEU A 344 17.89 -8.25 -0.24
N PHE A 345 17.97 -7.18 -1.04
CA PHE A 345 18.15 -7.33 -2.49
C PHE A 345 19.51 -7.95 -2.86
N GLU A 346 20.56 -7.68 -2.10
CA GLU A 346 21.90 -8.26 -2.31
C GLU A 346 21.88 -9.78 -2.12
N GLN A 347 21.19 -10.24 -1.09
CA GLN A 347 21.00 -11.68 -0.86
C GLN A 347 20.17 -12.31 -1.97
N LEU A 348 19.09 -11.66 -2.40
CA LEU A 348 18.26 -12.12 -3.50
C LEU A 348 19.06 -12.27 -4.80
N VAL A 349 19.87 -11.25 -5.15
CA VAL A 349 20.73 -11.29 -6.35
C VAL A 349 21.76 -12.42 -6.22
N PHE A 350 22.40 -12.56 -5.07
CA PHE A 350 23.37 -13.62 -4.81
C PHE A 350 22.73 -15.01 -4.97
N ASP A 351 21.55 -15.24 -4.39
CA ASP A 351 20.85 -16.51 -4.48
C ASP A 351 20.42 -16.83 -5.93
N ILE A 352 19.99 -15.82 -6.70
CA ILE A 352 19.68 -15.97 -8.13
C ILE A 352 20.94 -16.34 -8.92
N GLU A 353 22.05 -15.68 -8.67
CA GLU A 353 23.33 -15.90 -9.38
C GLU A 353 23.99 -17.22 -8.99
N SER A 354 23.88 -17.64 -7.74
CA SER A 354 24.43 -18.93 -7.25
C SER A 354 23.76 -20.13 -7.89
N LYS A 355 22.56 -19.95 -8.47
CA LYS A 355 21.77 -20.99 -9.12
C LYS A 355 21.43 -22.19 -8.23
N GLU A 356 21.53 -22.03 -6.92
CA GLU A 356 21.08 -23.04 -5.98
C GLU A 356 19.57 -23.02 -5.86
N VAL A 357 18.94 -24.16 -6.14
CA VAL A 357 17.49 -24.32 -5.90
C VAL A 357 17.26 -24.28 -4.40
N CYS A 358 16.55 -23.27 -3.94
CA CYS A 358 16.17 -23.13 -2.55
C CYS A 358 14.65 -22.98 -2.42
N ASP A 359 14.16 -22.88 -1.19
CA ASP A 359 12.71 -22.76 -0.94
C ASP A 359 12.05 -21.54 -1.63
N ASN A 360 12.86 -20.54 -2.01
CA ASN A 360 12.39 -19.31 -2.64
C ASN A 360 12.70 -19.24 -4.15
N ILE A 361 13.46 -20.18 -4.70
CA ILE A 361 13.84 -20.18 -6.13
C ILE A 361 13.59 -21.57 -6.70
N ARG A 362 12.79 -21.61 -7.77
CA ARG A 362 12.46 -22.85 -8.47
C ARG A 362 12.67 -22.71 -9.96
N MET A 363 13.31 -23.70 -10.57
CA MET A 363 13.39 -23.84 -12.02
C MET A 363 12.22 -24.72 -12.49
N VAL A 364 11.39 -24.19 -13.37
CA VAL A 364 10.17 -24.84 -13.87
C VAL A 364 10.30 -25.02 -15.37
N SER A 365 9.94 -26.20 -15.89
CA SER A 365 9.99 -26.43 -17.33
C SER A 365 8.86 -25.72 -18.06
N ASN A 366 9.08 -25.39 -19.34
CA ASN A 366 8.04 -24.81 -20.19
C ASN A 366 6.83 -25.75 -20.30
N GLU A 367 7.03 -27.07 -20.29
CA GLU A 367 5.96 -28.09 -20.30
C GLU A 367 5.07 -27.95 -19.06
N GLU A 368 5.66 -27.85 -17.86
CA GLU A 368 4.90 -27.66 -16.62
C GLU A 368 4.06 -26.36 -16.66
N ILE A 369 4.59 -25.30 -17.27
CA ILE A 369 3.86 -24.03 -17.44
C ILE A 369 2.71 -24.20 -18.45
N ILE A 370 2.92 -24.93 -19.53
CA ILE A 370 1.90 -25.23 -20.54
C ILE A 370 0.78 -26.07 -19.92
N GLU A 371 1.11 -27.11 -19.16
CA GLU A 371 0.14 -27.96 -18.44
C GLU A 371 -0.68 -27.15 -17.42
N ASN A 372 -0.11 -26.11 -16.85
CA ASN A 372 -0.81 -25.14 -16.00
C ASN A 372 -1.55 -24.04 -16.78
N GLY A 373 -1.77 -24.19 -18.10
CA GLY A 373 -2.49 -23.24 -18.93
C GLY A 373 -1.78 -21.88 -19.10
N PHE A 374 -0.43 -21.92 -19.15
CA PHE A 374 0.41 -20.72 -19.21
C PHE A 374 0.20 -19.74 -18.04
N ASN A 375 -0.24 -20.23 -16.92
CA ASN A 375 -0.40 -19.46 -15.70
C ASN A 375 0.95 -19.35 -14.99
N LEU A 376 1.45 -18.12 -14.85
CA LEU A 376 2.76 -17.81 -14.26
C LEU A 376 2.64 -17.31 -12.81
N ASN A 377 1.47 -17.44 -12.18
CA ASN A 377 1.33 -17.09 -10.76
C ASN A 377 2.28 -17.91 -9.91
N ILE A 378 3.28 -17.25 -9.34
CA ILE A 378 4.41 -17.88 -8.65
C ILE A 378 3.94 -18.80 -7.51
N SER A 379 2.94 -18.38 -6.75
CA SER A 379 2.43 -19.14 -5.61
C SER A 379 2.06 -20.58 -5.96
N ARG A 380 1.59 -20.85 -7.20
CA ARG A 380 1.23 -22.20 -7.68
C ARG A 380 2.41 -23.17 -7.71
N TYR A 381 3.59 -22.65 -7.96
CA TYR A 381 4.81 -23.45 -8.12
C TYR A 381 5.57 -23.65 -6.81
N PHE A 382 5.18 -22.94 -5.73
CA PHE A 382 5.80 -23.02 -4.40
C PHE A 382 4.90 -23.70 -3.35
N ILE A 383 3.92 -24.48 -3.80
CA ILE A 383 3.12 -25.30 -2.90
C ILE A 383 4.03 -26.35 -2.26
N ALA A 384 4.12 -26.34 -0.94
CA ALA A 384 4.92 -27.29 -0.18
C ALA A 384 4.44 -28.73 -0.44
N LYS A 385 5.37 -29.63 -0.70
CA LYS A 385 5.06 -31.07 -0.79
C LYS A 385 4.55 -31.55 0.57
N LEU A 386 3.41 -32.22 0.57
CA LEU A 386 2.85 -32.78 1.79
C LEU A 386 3.77 -33.86 2.35
N THR A 387 4.08 -33.74 3.64
CA THR A 387 4.78 -34.83 4.35
C THR A 387 3.79 -35.93 4.59
N ILE A 388 3.99 -37.09 3.97
CA ILE A 388 3.09 -38.22 4.03
C ILE A 388 3.51 -39.13 5.20
N SER A 389 2.60 -39.31 6.16
CA SER A 389 2.78 -40.32 7.19
C SER A 389 2.60 -41.75 6.60
N ALA A 390 3.24 -42.74 7.20
CA ALA A 390 3.12 -44.14 6.75
C ALA A 390 1.62 -44.54 6.75
N GLY A 391 1.16 -45.07 5.62
CA GLY A 391 -0.24 -45.51 5.45
C GLY A 391 -1.18 -44.49 4.80
N TYR A 392 -0.75 -43.22 4.63
CA TYR A 392 -1.58 -42.17 3.99
C TYR A 392 -1.25 -42.08 2.51
N LYS A 393 -2.27 -41.72 1.70
CA LYS A 393 -2.11 -41.39 0.28
C LYS A 393 -2.40 -39.91 0.11
N THR A 394 -1.78 -39.26 -0.87
CA THR A 394 -2.15 -37.94 -1.33
C THR A 394 -3.06 -38.11 -2.55
N VAL A 395 -4.23 -37.51 -2.51
CA VAL A 395 -5.23 -37.59 -3.57
C VAL A 395 -5.74 -36.18 -3.90
N THR A 396 -5.90 -35.88 -5.18
CA THR A 396 -6.48 -34.63 -5.66
C THR A 396 -8.01 -34.67 -5.55
N LEU A 397 -8.63 -33.50 -5.36
CA LEU A 397 -10.09 -33.40 -5.20
C LEU A 397 -10.86 -33.92 -6.44
N ASP A 398 -10.30 -33.88 -7.64
CA ASP A 398 -10.92 -34.42 -8.87
C ASP A 398 -11.16 -35.93 -8.82
N LYS A 399 -10.44 -36.64 -7.96
CA LYS A 399 -10.62 -38.08 -7.75
C LYS A 399 -11.73 -38.43 -6.76
N LEU A 400 -12.13 -37.47 -5.95
CA LEU A 400 -13.07 -37.62 -4.84
C LEU A 400 -14.39 -36.87 -5.08
N LEU A 401 -14.36 -35.87 -5.98
CA LEU A 401 -15.47 -34.99 -6.28
C LEU A 401 -15.79 -35.02 -7.76
N SER A 402 -17.06 -35.08 -8.09
CA SER A 402 -17.56 -34.82 -9.46
C SER A 402 -18.50 -33.63 -9.47
N VAL A 403 -18.33 -32.76 -10.48
CA VAL A 403 -19.17 -31.58 -10.63
C VAL A 403 -20.60 -32.00 -10.94
N TYR A 404 -21.55 -31.49 -10.17
CA TYR A 404 -22.98 -31.75 -10.39
C TYR A 404 -23.43 -31.12 -11.72
N LYS A 405 -23.99 -31.96 -12.58
CA LYS A 405 -24.53 -31.54 -13.87
C LYS A 405 -26.05 -31.41 -13.78
N ASN A 406 -26.54 -30.21 -14.07
CA ASN A 406 -27.98 -29.99 -14.21
C ASN A 406 -28.47 -30.68 -15.50
N VAL A 407 -29.58 -31.39 -15.40
CA VAL A 407 -30.13 -32.12 -16.53
C VAL A 407 -31.57 -31.65 -16.75
N ASP A 408 -32.01 -31.38 -17.97
CA ASP A 408 -33.40 -31.05 -18.32
C ASP A 408 -34.30 -32.26 -18.30
N LEU A 409 -35.60 -32.04 -18.60
CA LEU A 409 -36.59 -33.09 -18.63
C LEU A 409 -36.33 -34.17 -19.70
N ASP A 410 -35.53 -33.81 -20.73
CA ASP A 410 -35.18 -34.67 -21.85
C ASP A 410 -33.83 -35.36 -21.62
N GLY A 411 -33.17 -35.13 -20.47
CA GLY A 411 -31.88 -35.74 -20.11
C GLY A 411 -30.65 -35.00 -20.66
N ASN A 412 -30.81 -33.81 -21.25
CA ASN A 412 -29.70 -33.00 -21.74
C ASN A 412 -29.07 -32.18 -20.61
N VAL A 413 -27.77 -32.06 -20.62
CA VAL A 413 -27.04 -31.21 -19.67
C VAL A 413 -27.38 -29.74 -19.96
N THR A 414 -27.90 -29.05 -18.97
CA THR A 414 -28.25 -27.62 -19.05
C THR A 414 -27.34 -26.78 -18.15
N ILE A 415 -27.11 -25.54 -18.56
CA ILE A 415 -26.30 -24.59 -17.76
C ILE A 415 -27.10 -24.00 -16.60
N GLY A 416 -28.42 -23.99 -16.71
CA GLY A 416 -29.38 -23.48 -15.74
C GLY A 416 -30.78 -23.27 -16.34
N SER A 417 -31.67 -22.69 -15.55
CA SER A 417 -33.04 -22.36 -15.97
C SER A 417 -33.55 -21.08 -15.28
N PHE A 418 -34.61 -20.48 -15.86
CA PHE A 418 -35.37 -19.43 -15.19
C PHE A 418 -36.54 -20.08 -14.44
N VAL A 419 -36.74 -19.69 -13.19
CA VAL A 419 -37.75 -20.20 -12.28
C VAL A 419 -38.43 -19.04 -11.57
N ASN A 420 -39.74 -19.07 -11.37
CA ASN A 420 -40.48 -17.94 -10.79
C ASN A 420 -40.15 -17.77 -9.30
N GLU A 421 -40.15 -18.86 -8.54
CA GLU A 421 -39.92 -18.87 -7.10
C GLU A 421 -39.25 -20.17 -6.68
N GLY A 422 -38.41 -20.12 -5.63
CA GLY A 422 -37.79 -21.32 -5.09
C GLY A 422 -36.88 -21.07 -3.93
N LYS A 423 -36.45 -22.13 -3.27
CA LYS A 423 -35.46 -22.10 -2.20
C LYS A 423 -34.09 -21.78 -2.77
N TYR A 424 -33.54 -20.64 -2.40
CA TYR A 424 -32.34 -20.09 -3.02
C TYR A 424 -31.18 -19.99 -2.02
N LEU A 425 -30.00 -20.40 -2.47
CA LEU A 425 -28.73 -20.23 -1.73
C LEU A 425 -27.78 -19.27 -2.45
N SER A 426 -27.24 -18.36 -1.69
CA SER A 426 -26.15 -17.46 -2.09
C SER A 426 -24.84 -17.83 -1.39
N GLY A 427 -23.72 -17.24 -1.80
CA GLY A 427 -22.43 -17.45 -1.15
C GLY A 427 -22.43 -17.11 0.36
N LYS A 428 -23.31 -16.20 0.79
CA LYS A 428 -23.44 -15.78 2.19
C LYS A 428 -24.08 -16.85 3.08
N ASP A 429 -24.83 -17.75 2.49
CA ASP A 429 -25.57 -18.82 3.20
C ASP A 429 -24.66 -20.05 3.45
N LEU A 430 -23.50 -20.12 2.76
CA LEU A 430 -22.56 -21.22 2.93
C LEU A 430 -21.88 -21.14 4.30
N LYS A 431 -21.75 -22.28 4.95
CA LYS A 431 -21.17 -22.41 6.27
C LYS A 431 -19.64 -22.35 6.22
N ASN A 432 -19.04 -21.73 7.24
CA ASN A 432 -17.59 -21.69 7.43
C ASN A 432 -17.21 -22.41 8.74
N ASP A 433 -17.76 -23.60 8.96
CA ASP A 433 -17.50 -24.40 10.17
C ASP A 433 -17.38 -25.88 9.78
N ALA A 434 -16.20 -26.45 9.98
CA ALA A 434 -15.90 -27.85 9.65
C ALA A 434 -16.80 -28.88 10.35
N PHE A 435 -17.45 -28.53 11.43
CA PHE A 435 -18.30 -29.40 12.21
C PHE A 435 -19.78 -29.01 12.20
N ASN A 436 -20.12 -27.84 11.65
CA ASN A 436 -21.50 -27.35 11.49
C ASN A 436 -21.75 -26.84 10.06
N TYR A 437 -21.49 -27.70 9.08
CA TYR A 437 -21.55 -27.41 7.66
C TYR A 437 -22.85 -27.90 6.99
N LYS A 438 -23.71 -28.62 7.72
CA LYS A 438 -24.95 -29.18 7.20
C LYS A 438 -26.07 -28.15 7.25
N LEU A 439 -26.83 -28.04 6.17
CA LEU A 439 -27.97 -27.13 6.03
C LEU A 439 -29.21 -27.95 5.64
N LEU A 440 -30.22 -27.87 6.50
CA LEU A 440 -31.49 -28.55 6.24
C LEU A 440 -32.30 -27.73 5.25
N ASN A 441 -33.02 -28.43 4.34
CA ASN A 441 -33.84 -27.81 3.33
C ASN A 441 -34.93 -26.85 3.89
N GLN A 442 -35.44 -27.14 5.09
CA GLN A 442 -36.41 -26.28 5.79
C GLN A 442 -35.82 -24.92 6.24
N ASP A 443 -34.52 -24.83 6.41
CA ASP A 443 -33.84 -23.61 6.89
C ASP A 443 -33.50 -22.66 5.72
N ILE A 444 -33.75 -23.08 4.47
CA ILE A 444 -33.50 -22.30 3.26
C ILE A 444 -34.75 -21.49 2.90
N GLN A 445 -34.54 -20.18 2.72
CA GLN A 445 -35.63 -19.26 2.37
C GLN A 445 -36.03 -19.40 0.90
N SER A 446 -37.32 -19.34 0.66
CA SER A 446 -37.90 -19.19 -0.70
C SER A 446 -37.92 -17.72 -1.10
N ILE A 447 -37.44 -17.42 -2.30
CA ILE A 447 -37.42 -16.05 -2.86
C ILE A 447 -37.96 -16.08 -4.30
N GLN A 448 -38.33 -14.89 -4.79
CA GLN A 448 -38.66 -14.69 -6.20
C GLN A 448 -37.41 -14.77 -7.07
N LEU A 449 -37.44 -15.54 -8.15
CA LEU A 449 -36.27 -15.86 -9.00
C LEU A 449 -36.51 -15.48 -10.47
N GLU A 450 -37.56 -14.72 -10.77
CA GLU A 450 -38.10 -14.49 -12.15
C GLU A 450 -37.01 -13.97 -13.12
N ASP A 451 -36.09 -13.18 -12.64
CA ASP A 451 -35.00 -12.60 -13.44
C ASP A 451 -33.63 -13.31 -13.25
N LEU A 452 -33.60 -14.42 -12.52
CA LEU A 452 -32.35 -15.10 -12.20
C LEU A 452 -32.20 -16.41 -12.99
N PHE A 453 -31.07 -16.53 -13.69
CA PHE A 453 -30.64 -17.78 -14.29
C PHE A 453 -29.93 -18.62 -13.22
N VAL A 454 -30.56 -19.73 -12.81
CA VAL A 454 -30.18 -20.55 -11.66
C VAL A 454 -29.95 -22.01 -12.02
N LYS A 455 -29.04 -22.67 -11.31
CA LYS A 455 -28.91 -24.14 -11.30
C LYS A 455 -29.88 -24.71 -10.29
N LYS A 456 -30.48 -25.88 -10.63
CA LYS A 456 -31.42 -26.63 -9.79
C LYS A 456 -30.71 -27.84 -9.19
N ILE A 457 -30.86 -28.08 -7.89
CA ILE A 457 -30.36 -29.23 -7.16
C ILE A 457 -31.56 -30.08 -6.70
N GLU A 458 -31.57 -31.38 -7.02
CA GLU A 458 -32.61 -32.32 -6.69
C GLU A 458 -32.16 -33.54 -5.86
N SER A 459 -30.91 -33.49 -5.36
CA SER A 459 -30.34 -34.51 -4.50
C SER A 459 -29.40 -33.88 -3.47
N ASP A 460 -29.06 -34.62 -2.44
CA ASP A 460 -28.08 -34.19 -1.43
C ASP A 460 -26.74 -33.93 -2.08
N ILE A 461 -26.10 -32.80 -1.70
CA ILE A 461 -24.96 -32.30 -2.43
C ILE A 461 -24.04 -31.45 -1.55
N LEU A 462 -22.76 -31.42 -1.90
CA LEU A 462 -21.77 -30.52 -1.33
C LEU A 462 -21.66 -29.25 -2.18
N LEU A 463 -22.00 -28.11 -1.60
CA LEU A 463 -21.75 -26.78 -2.18
C LEU A 463 -20.45 -26.21 -1.65
N MET A 464 -19.63 -25.65 -2.53
CA MET A 464 -18.38 -25.02 -2.20
C MET A 464 -18.30 -23.61 -2.81
N SER A 465 -17.85 -22.63 -2.03
CA SER A 465 -17.56 -21.29 -2.59
C SER A 465 -16.28 -21.33 -3.42
N LEU A 466 -16.26 -20.55 -4.49
CA LEU A 466 -15.08 -20.32 -5.31
C LEU A 466 -14.39 -18.99 -4.95
N ASP A 467 -14.84 -18.35 -3.88
CA ASP A 467 -14.24 -17.12 -3.34
C ASP A 467 -13.03 -17.47 -2.45
N GLY A 468 -12.20 -16.46 -2.13
CA GLY A 468 -10.91 -16.65 -1.46
C GLY A 468 -10.93 -17.39 -0.10
N LYS A 469 -12.10 -17.52 0.53
CA LYS A 469 -12.32 -18.43 1.64
C LYS A 469 -13.22 -19.55 1.18
N LEU A 470 -12.72 -20.79 1.30
CA LEU A 470 -13.50 -21.97 0.97
C LEU A 470 -14.57 -22.21 2.04
N ASN A 471 -15.81 -21.80 1.74
CA ASN A 471 -16.97 -22.18 2.53
C ASN A 471 -17.56 -23.44 1.94
N THR A 472 -17.86 -24.42 2.78
CA THR A 472 -18.42 -25.72 2.37
C THR A 472 -19.73 -25.97 3.07
N THR A 473 -20.76 -26.40 2.32
CA THR A 473 -22.08 -26.67 2.91
C THR A 473 -22.68 -27.90 2.27
N TRP A 474 -23.03 -28.88 3.08
CA TRP A 474 -23.82 -30.01 2.65
C TRP A 474 -25.30 -29.65 2.72
N CYS A 475 -25.98 -29.72 1.59
CA CYS A 475 -27.39 -29.38 1.47
C CYS A 475 -28.21 -30.63 1.20
N TYR A 476 -29.30 -30.77 1.94
CA TYR A 476 -30.31 -31.80 1.72
C TYR A 476 -31.36 -31.29 0.76
N ALA A 477 -31.43 -31.90 -0.44
CA ALA A 477 -32.41 -31.55 -1.47
C ALA A 477 -33.07 -32.80 -2.03
N SER A 478 -34.27 -32.65 -2.59
CA SER A 478 -35.01 -33.72 -3.28
C SER A 478 -35.75 -33.18 -4.49
N LYS A 479 -36.32 -34.07 -5.32
CA LYS A 479 -37.16 -33.66 -6.45
C LYS A 479 -38.40 -32.88 -6.01
N GLU A 480 -38.96 -33.22 -4.85
CA GLU A 480 -40.13 -32.55 -4.27
C GLU A 480 -39.80 -31.21 -3.64
N SER A 481 -38.56 -31.03 -3.22
CA SER A 481 -38.07 -29.80 -2.59
C SER A 481 -36.67 -29.43 -3.10
N PRO A 482 -36.60 -28.96 -4.36
CA PRO A 482 -35.32 -28.58 -4.95
C PRO A 482 -34.77 -27.30 -4.38
N ILE A 483 -33.44 -27.15 -4.48
CA ILE A 483 -32.71 -25.94 -4.10
C ILE A 483 -32.14 -25.28 -5.36
N TYR A 484 -32.07 -23.97 -5.37
CA TYR A 484 -31.54 -23.20 -6.48
C TYR A 484 -30.35 -22.35 -6.05
N PHE A 485 -29.38 -22.17 -6.96
CA PHE A 485 -28.23 -21.31 -6.73
C PHE A 485 -27.68 -20.73 -8.05
N ARG A 486 -26.92 -19.65 -7.98
CA ARG A 486 -26.21 -19.06 -9.13
C ARG A 486 -24.78 -19.55 -9.20
N ASN A 487 -24.35 -19.90 -10.42
CA ASN A 487 -23.00 -20.45 -10.69
C ASN A 487 -21.87 -19.40 -10.71
N ASN A 488 -22.05 -18.23 -10.14
CA ASN A 488 -21.02 -17.18 -10.26
C ASN A 488 -19.84 -17.40 -9.29
N ASN A 489 -20.12 -17.84 -8.07
CA ASN A 489 -19.13 -17.99 -7.01
C ASN A 489 -19.35 -19.28 -6.17
N ILE A 490 -20.25 -20.17 -6.59
CA ILE A 490 -20.56 -21.42 -5.91
C ILE A 490 -20.56 -22.54 -6.94
N GLU A 491 -19.99 -23.69 -6.58
CA GLU A 491 -20.10 -24.90 -7.37
C GLU A 491 -20.65 -26.06 -6.52
N ALA A 492 -21.32 -26.98 -7.18
CA ALA A 492 -21.98 -28.14 -6.57
C ALA A 492 -21.23 -29.44 -6.92
N PHE A 493 -20.99 -30.28 -5.92
CA PHE A 493 -20.22 -31.50 -6.09
C PHE A 493 -20.93 -32.72 -5.51
N LEU A 494 -20.88 -33.81 -6.25
CA LEU A 494 -21.15 -35.13 -5.74
C LEU A 494 -19.86 -35.70 -5.12
N VAL A 495 -19.97 -36.28 -3.94
CA VAL A 495 -18.83 -36.85 -3.18
C VAL A 495 -18.81 -38.35 -3.39
N ASP A 496 -17.64 -38.93 -3.66
CA ASP A 496 -17.48 -40.37 -3.72
C ASP A 496 -17.33 -40.94 -2.29
N GLU A 497 -18.45 -41.29 -1.69
CA GLU A 497 -18.51 -41.85 -0.32
C GLU A 497 -17.84 -43.22 -0.16
N ASN A 498 -17.48 -43.91 -1.27
CA ASN A 498 -16.70 -45.15 -1.20
C ASN A 498 -15.21 -44.90 -0.89
N GLU A 499 -14.71 -43.73 -1.23
CA GLU A 499 -13.30 -43.35 -1.04
C GLU A 499 -13.11 -42.39 0.14
N ILE A 500 -14.10 -41.55 0.44
CA ILE A 500 -13.96 -40.50 1.46
C ILE A 500 -15.21 -40.33 2.33
N VAL A 501 -15.00 -40.22 3.64
CA VAL A 501 -16.07 -39.81 4.58
C VAL A 501 -16.33 -38.32 4.44
N LEU A 502 -17.58 -37.91 4.24
CA LEU A 502 -17.97 -36.49 4.04
C LEU A 502 -17.47 -35.58 5.18
N ASP A 503 -17.66 -35.99 6.44
CA ASP A 503 -17.18 -35.20 7.60
C ASP A 503 -15.65 -35.04 7.58
N TYR A 504 -14.91 -36.07 7.10
CA TYR A 504 -13.46 -36.01 6.95
C TYR A 504 -13.05 -35.07 5.83
N LEU A 505 -13.72 -35.12 4.68
CA LEU A 505 -13.45 -34.17 3.57
C LEU A 505 -13.60 -32.73 4.02
N VAL A 506 -14.72 -32.39 4.65
CA VAL A 506 -14.97 -31.02 5.11
C VAL A 506 -13.95 -30.58 6.16
N TYR A 507 -13.58 -31.50 7.08
CA TYR A 507 -12.51 -31.25 8.03
C TYR A 507 -11.16 -30.97 7.35
N GLN A 508 -10.75 -31.83 6.36
CA GLN A 508 -9.51 -31.61 5.61
C GLN A 508 -9.51 -30.27 4.87
N LEU A 509 -10.62 -29.90 4.24
CA LEU A 509 -10.77 -28.62 3.56
C LEU A 509 -10.59 -27.40 4.48
N SER A 510 -10.83 -27.56 5.78
CA SER A 510 -10.63 -26.51 6.79
C SER A 510 -9.18 -26.39 7.29
N LEU A 511 -8.33 -27.39 7.03
CA LEU A 511 -6.95 -27.43 7.55
C LEU A 511 -6.03 -26.45 6.82
N GLU A 512 -5.09 -25.88 7.56
CA GLU A 512 -4.16 -24.86 7.09
C GLU A 512 -3.41 -25.27 5.79
N TYR A 513 -2.98 -26.51 5.67
CA TYR A 513 -2.24 -26.96 4.49
C TYR A 513 -3.10 -27.00 3.22
N VAL A 514 -4.42 -27.24 3.34
CA VAL A 514 -5.37 -27.15 2.22
C VAL A 514 -5.65 -25.69 1.91
N GLN A 515 -5.89 -24.88 2.93
CA GLN A 515 -6.13 -23.44 2.77
C GLN A 515 -4.95 -22.74 2.09
N LYS A 516 -3.69 -23.12 2.42
CA LYS A 516 -2.49 -22.64 1.72
C LYS A 516 -2.46 -23.03 0.24
N GLN A 517 -2.86 -24.23 -0.12
CA GLN A 517 -2.98 -24.63 -1.52
C GLN A 517 -4.07 -23.83 -2.24
N MET A 518 -5.23 -23.65 -1.60
CA MET A 518 -6.32 -22.83 -2.12
C MET A 518 -5.87 -21.38 -2.39
N LEU A 519 -5.15 -20.81 -1.44
CA LEU A 519 -4.58 -19.47 -1.57
C LEU A 519 -3.59 -19.39 -2.74
N ALA A 520 -2.75 -20.40 -2.90
CA ALA A 520 -1.75 -20.47 -3.98
C ALA A 520 -2.40 -20.56 -5.38
N TYR A 521 -3.53 -21.25 -5.49
CA TYR A 521 -4.31 -21.35 -6.73
C TYR A 521 -5.28 -20.19 -6.96
N SER A 522 -5.56 -19.36 -5.93
CA SER A 522 -6.48 -18.24 -6.06
C SER A 522 -5.87 -17.06 -6.80
N GLU A 523 -6.72 -16.29 -7.47
CA GLU A 523 -6.36 -15.14 -8.29
C GLU A 523 -7.25 -13.96 -7.92
N PHE A 524 -6.74 -12.73 -8.09
CA PHE A 524 -7.56 -11.52 -7.93
C PHE A 524 -8.28 -11.22 -9.25
N LEU A 525 -9.60 -11.31 -9.23
CA LEU A 525 -10.47 -11.02 -10.38
C LEU A 525 -11.58 -10.07 -9.92
N ASN A 526 -11.65 -8.89 -10.52
CA ASN A 526 -12.68 -7.87 -10.23
C ASN A 526 -12.82 -7.55 -8.72
N GLY A 527 -11.71 -7.32 -8.05
CA GLY A 527 -11.69 -6.97 -6.63
C GLY A 527 -11.94 -8.12 -5.65
N LEU A 528 -12.16 -9.33 -6.15
CA LEU A 528 -12.40 -10.50 -5.34
C LEU A 528 -11.32 -11.56 -5.58
N ARG A 529 -10.87 -12.18 -4.52
CA ARG A 529 -10.00 -13.35 -4.63
C ARG A 529 -10.88 -14.54 -5.00
N LYS A 530 -10.58 -15.21 -6.12
CA LYS A 530 -11.34 -16.36 -6.65
C LYS A 530 -10.41 -17.51 -6.98
N ILE A 531 -10.92 -18.72 -6.91
CA ILE A 531 -10.26 -19.92 -7.42
C ILE A 531 -11.05 -20.44 -8.62
N ARG A 532 -10.35 -20.86 -9.68
CA ARG A 532 -11.01 -21.52 -10.81
C ARG A 532 -11.39 -22.94 -10.43
N LEU A 533 -12.49 -23.43 -10.98
CA LEU A 533 -12.96 -24.81 -10.73
C LEU A 533 -11.87 -25.84 -11.02
N GLU A 534 -11.17 -25.70 -12.13
CA GLU A 534 -10.08 -26.60 -12.54
C GLU A 534 -8.92 -26.61 -11.53
N ASP A 535 -8.65 -25.50 -10.88
CA ASP A 535 -7.59 -25.36 -9.89
C ASP A 535 -8.02 -25.86 -8.51
N LEU A 536 -9.30 -25.64 -8.15
CA LEU A 536 -9.89 -26.25 -6.95
C LEU A 536 -9.75 -27.78 -6.99
N LEU A 537 -10.04 -28.37 -8.13
CA LEU A 537 -9.97 -29.83 -8.32
C LEU A 537 -8.52 -30.39 -8.26
N LYS A 538 -7.49 -29.57 -8.44
CA LYS A 538 -6.07 -29.95 -8.28
C LYS A 538 -5.58 -29.94 -6.83
N VAL A 539 -6.37 -29.44 -5.88
CA VAL A 539 -6.00 -29.39 -4.47
C VAL A 539 -5.81 -30.79 -3.92
N ASN A 540 -4.71 -31.01 -3.23
CA ASN A 540 -4.35 -32.29 -2.65
C ASN A 540 -4.80 -32.40 -1.20
N ILE A 541 -5.39 -33.54 -0.84
CA ILE A 541 -5.69 -33.91 0.54
C ILE A 541 -5.02 -35.21 0.92
N LEU A 542 -4.82 -35.41 2.21
CA LEU A 542 -4.35 -36.67 2.77
C LEU A 542 -5.53 -37.66 2.89
N LEU A 543 -5.36 -38.88 2.42
CA LEU A 543 -6.43 -39.89 2.40
C LEU A 543 -5.94 -41.18 3.09
N PRO A 544 -6.27 -41.37 4.41
CA PRO A 544 -6.12 -42.63 5.11
C PRO A 544 -7.28 -43.60 4.82
N SER A 545 -7.29 -44.77 5.46
CA SER A 545 -8.43 -45.70 5.39
C SER A 545 -9.72 -45.06 5.95
N LEU A 546 -10.89 -45.53 5.47
CA LEU A 546 -12.19 -45.02 5.91
C LEU A 546 -12.40 -45.07 7.44
N ASP A 547 -11.87 -46.10 8.11
CA ASP A 547 -11.97 -46.22 9.57
C ASP A 547 -11.08 -45.20 10.28
N GLU A 548 -9.88 -44.97 9.79
CA GLU A 548 -9.00 -43.89 10.31
C GLU A 548 -9.58 -42.51 10.06
N GLN A 549 -10.23 -42.27 8.89
CA GLN A 549 -10.93 -41.02 8.60
C GLN A 549 -12.00 -40.75 9.68
N ARG A 550 -12.82 -41.75 10.04
CA ARG A 550 -13.84 -41.59 11.10
C ARG A 550 -13.21 -41.30 12.47
N GLY A 551 -12.16 -42.03 12.83
CA GLY A 551 -11.47 -41.77 14.10
C GLY A 551 -10.82 -40.40 14.20
N ILE A 552 -10.23 -39.88 13.11
CA ILE A 552 -9.66 -38.51 13.06
C ILE A 552 -10.74 -37.46 13.26
N VAL A 553 -11.90 -37.61 12.61
CA VAL A 553 -13.01 -36.65 12.72
C VAL A 553 -13.59 -36.63 14.14
N GLU A 554 -13.77 -37.83 14.76
CA GLU A 554 -14.26 -37.89 16.13
C GLU A 554 -13.32 -37.19 17.11
N GLY A 555 -12.02 -37.48 17.02
CA GLY A 555 -11.03 -36.80 17.89
C GLY A 555 -10.96 -35.29 17.65
N ALA A 556 -11.08 -34.85 16.39
CA ALA A 556 -11.12 -33.42 16.06
C ALA A 556 -12.39 -32.72 16.59
N LYS A 557 -13.56 -33.35 16.48
CA LYS A 557 -14.84 -32.86 17.06
C LYS A 557 -14.76 -32.73 18.59
N GLU A 558 -14.23 -33.73 19.29
CA GLU A 558 -14.02 -33.68 20.75
C GLU A 558 -13.09 -32.51 21.13
N SER A 559 -11.98 -32.35 20.42
CA SER A 559 -11.03 -31.25 20.66
C SER A 559 -11.68 -29.87 20.42
N ALA A 560 -12.47 -29.74 19.37
CA ALA A 560 -13.18 -28.50 19.07
C ALA A 560 -14.25 -28.17 20.13
N LEU A 561 -14.99 -29.17 20.62
CA LEU A 561 -15.96 -28.98 21.70
C LEU A 561 -15.29 -28.57 23.00
N MET A 562 -14.13 -29.15 23.33
CA MET A 562 -13.34 -28.75 24.51
C MET A 562 -12.80 -27.32 24.38
N GLY A 563 -12.34 -26.94 23.18
CA GLY A 563 -11.91 -25.59 22.88
C GLY A 563 -13.02 -24.56 23.09
N ARG A 564 -14.20 -24.78 22.48
CA ARG A 564 -15.38 -23.91 22.64
C ARG A 564 -15.86 -23.81 24.08
N ALA A 565 -15.81 -24.91 24.83
CA ALA A 565 -16.17 -24.91 26.28
C ALA A 565 -15.20 -24.05 27.09
N LYS A 566 -13.90 -24.05 26.76
CA LYS A 566 -12.90 -23.17 27.38
C LYS A 566 -13.13 -21.72 27.03
N GLU A 567 -13.39 -21.40 25.76
CA GLU A 567 -13.68 -20.04 25.29
C GLU A 567 -14.93 -19.46 25.96
N LEU A 568 -16.04 -20.21 26.00
CA LEU A 568 -17.27 -19.80 26.68
C LEU A 568 -17.08 -19.58 28.19
N ASN A 569 -16.25 -20.38 28.83
CA ASN A 569 -15.90 -20.16 30.25
C ASN A 569 -15.04 -18.90 30.41
N LEU A 570 -14.09 -18.67 29.51
CA LEU A 570 -13.26 -17.46 29.51
C LEU A 570 -14.10 -16.20 29.28
N GLU A 571 -15.02 -16.22 28.31
CA GLU A 571 -15.97 -15.12 28.08
C GLU A 571 -16.83 -14.82 29.31
N LYS A 572 -17.39 -15.85 29.94
CA LYS A 572 -18.15 -15.67 31.17
C LYS A 572 -17.33 -15.07 32.32
N ILE A 573 -16.06 -15.49 32.44
CA ILE A 573 -15.13 -14.92 33.42
C ILE A 573 -14.85 -13.46 33.09
N ILE A 574 -14.57 -13.15 31.84
CA ILE A 574 -14.31 -11.78 31.35
C ILE A 574 -15.55 -10.90 31.61
N ASP A 575 -16.75 -11.38 31.28
CA ASP A 575 -17.97 -10.62 31.48
C ASP A 575 -18.25 -10.38 32.98
N LYS A 576 -18.01 -11.38 33.83
CA LYS A 576 -18.11 -11.22 35.28
C LYS A 576 -17.10 -10.20 35.79
N MET A 577 -15.87 -10.24 35.33
CA MET A 577 -14.84 -9.25 35.67
C MET A 577 -15.22 -7.85 35.21
N LYS A 578 -15.76 -7.72 33.98
CA LYS A 578 -16.28 -6.45 33.47
C LYS A 578 -17.40 -5.89 34.33
N GLN A 579 -18.35 -6.71 34.71
CA GLN A 579 -19.46 -6.29 35.60
C GLN A 579 -18.96 -5.86 36.97
N GLN A 580 -18.08 -6.61 37.60
CA GLN A 580 -17.47 -6.25 38.90
C GLN A 580 -16.71 -4.92 38.79
N TYR A 581 -15.96 -4.73 37.73
CA TYR A 581 -15.23 -3.49 37.48
C TYR A 581 -16.16 -2.29 37.27
N LEU A 582 -17.25 -2.48 36.51
CA LEU A 582 -18.27 -1.45 36.31
C LEU A 582 -18.98 -1.06 37.60
N GLU A 583 -19.27 -2.03 38.47
CA GLU A 583 -19.84 -1.77 39.82
C GLU A 583 -18.85 -1.00 40.69
N GLU A 584 -17.58 -1.35 40.68
CA GLU A 584 -16.54 -0.62 41.43
C GLU A 584 -16.41 0.83 40.94
N ILE A 585 -16.44 1.05 39.60
CA ILE A 585 -16.44 2.41 39.06
C ILE A 585 -17.69 3.19 39.44
N ARG A 586 -18.88 2.56 39.43
CA ARG A 586 -20.14 3.19 39.85
C ARG A 586 -20.09 3.60 41.32
N MET A 587 -19.56 2.73 42.19
CA MET A 587 -19.39 3.04 43.60
C MET A 587 -18.41 4.18 43.85
N ARG A 588 -17.27 4.20 43.12
CA ARG A 588 -16.28 5.29 43.19
C ARG A 588 -16.84 6.60 42.66
N LYS A 589 -17.63 6.57 41.58
CA LYS A 589 -18.34 7.74 41.06
C LYS A 589 -19.31 8.29 42.08
N HIS A 590 -20.11 7.44 42.68
CA HIS A 590 -21.12 7.84 43.70
C HIS A 590 -20.45 8.46 44.94
N SER A 591 -19.33 7.89 45.39
CA SER A 591 -18.58 8.39 46.55
C SER A 591 -17.88 9.74 46.27
N LEU A 592 -17.52 10.05 45.04
CA LEU A 592 -16.86 11.31 44.66
C LEU A 592 -17.82 12.40 44.18
N ALA A 593 -18.99 12.03 43.66
CA ALA A 593 -19.96 12.98 43.14
C ALA A 593 -20.55 13.89 44.27
N GLN A 594 -20.83 13.33 45.46
CA GLN A 594 -21.42 14.09 46.55
C GLN A 594 -20.48 15.11 47.18
N PRO A 595 -19.18 14.81 47.47
CA PRO A 595 -18.20 15.80 47.92
C PRO A 595 -17.92 16.90 46.86
N LEU A 596 -17.88 16.51 45.59
CA LEU A 596 -17.70 17.46 44.48
C LEU A 596 -18.87 18.46 44.37
N PHE A 597 -20.09 17.94 44.45
CA PHE A 597 -21.30 18.76 44.39
C PHE A 597 -21.35 19.74 45.56
N SER A 598 -21.12 19.28 46.82
CA SER A 598 -21.11 20.12 48.00
C SER A 598 -19.99 21.17 47.97
N THR A 599 -18.83 20.85 47.40
CA THR A 599 -17.72 21.82 47.27
C THR A 599 -18.04 22.86 46.22
N LYS A 600 -18.70 22.48 45.13
CA LYS A 600 -19.15 23.42 44.09
C LYS A 600 -20.20 24.39 44.64
N GLU A 601 -21.23 23.87 45.30
CA GLU A 601 -22.25 24.73 45.95
C GLU A 601 -21.67 25.65 47.02
N GLY A 602 -20.72 25.14 47.82
CA GLY A 602 -20.02 25.96 48.81
C GLY A 602 -19.25 27.12 48.20
N LEU A 603 -18.54 26.87 47.10
CA LEU A 603 -17.80 27.89 46.35
C LEU A 603 -18.73 28.93 45.72
N GLU A 604 -19.83 28.51 45.08
CA GLU A 604 -20.84 29.40 44.51
C GLU A 604 -21.51 30.26 45.58
N SER A 605 -21.82 29.68 46.73
CA SER A 605 -22.36 30.41 47.89
C SER A 605 -21.39 31.45 48.43
N LEU A 606 -20.11 31.10 48.53
CA LEU A 606 -19.03 31.99 48.97
C LEU A 606 -18.86 33.18 47.98
N LEU A 607 -18.83 32.92 46.68
CA LEU A 607 -18.74 33.94 45.65
C LEU A 607 -19.94 34.89 45.65
N ASN A 608 -21.14 34.34 45.77
CA ASN A 608 -22.36 35.14 45.88
C ASN A 608 -22.39 35.99 47.14
N HIS A 609 -21.89 35.49 48.26
CA HIS A 609 -21.77 36.23 49.53
C HIS A 609 -20.76 37.40 49.41
N MET A 610 -19.60 37.13 48.82
CA MET A 610 -18.51 38.08 48.58
C MET A 610 -18.98 39.25 47.66
N THR A 611 -19.75 38.91 46.64
CA THR A 611 -20.29 39.91 45.71
C THR A 611 -21.44 40.75 46.30
N LYS A 612 -22.22 40.22 47.23
CA LYS A 612 -23.37 40.90 47.87
C LYS A 612 -23.02 41.77 49.05
N THR A 613 -22.01 41.42 49.86
CA THR A 613 -21.72 42.07 51.12
C THR A 613 -20.65 43.17 51.07
N GLY A 614 -19.90 43.26 49.95
CA GLY A 614 -18.81 44.24 49.78
C GLY A 614 -17.73 44.18 50.88
N GLY A 615 -17.78 43.15 51.74
CA GLY A 615 -16.97 43.04 52.95
C GLY A 615 -15.66 42.28 52.83
N ILE A 616 -15.42 41.59 51.76
CA ILE A 616 -14.15 40.89 51.48
C ILE A 616 -13.64 41.43 50.14
N ASN A 617 -12.43 41.98 50.19
CA ASN A 617 -11.81 42.50 48.94
C ASN A 617 -11.31 41.29 48.13
N THR A 618 -12.01 41.04 47.03
CA THR A 618 -11.68 39.94 46.11
C THR A 618 -10.30 40.05 45.45
N LEU A 619 -9.69 41.24 45.54
CA LEU A 619 -8.36 41.54 45.04
C LEU A 619 -7.24 41.23 46.06
N ASP A 620 -7.59 40.79 47.29
CA ASP A 620 -6.59 40.40 48.29
C ASP A 620 -5.74 39.24 47.80
N ILE A 621 -4.41 39.46 47.80
CA ILE A 621 -3.46 38.43 47.38
C ILE A 621 -3.32 37.38 48.50
N ILE A 622 -3.86 36.20 48.24
CA ILE A 622 -3.80 35.05 49.15
C ILE A 622 -2.58 34.16 48.91
N ASN A 623 -1.94 34.25 47.76
CA ASN A 623 -0.70 33.55 47.50
C ASN A 623 0.36 34.56 47.01
N GLN A 624 1.22 34.95 47.97
CA GLN A 624 2.27 35.96 47.70
C GLN A 624 3.32 35.49 46.69
N LYS A 625 3.59 34.19 46.63
CA LYS A 625 4.59 33.59 45.71
C LYS A 625 4.17 33.72 44.26
N HIS A 626 2.88 33.53 43.94
CA HIS A 626 2.32 33.56 42.58
C HIS A 626 1.44 34.77 42.31
N LYS A 627 1.30 35.71 43.28
CA LYS A 627 0.47 36.93 43.20
C LYS A 627 -1.02 36.58 42.84
N ILE A 628 -1.54 35.47 43.34
CA ILE A 628 -2.91 35.03 43.07
C ILE A 628 -3.86 35.72 44.04
N THR A 629 -4.87 36.42 43.51
CA THR A 629 -5.96 37.00 44.31
C THR A 629 -6.97 35.93 44.76
N LEU A 630 -7.76 36.29 45.78
CA LEU A 630 -8.82 35.40 46.26
C LEU A 630 -9.82 35.04 45.15
N GLU A 631 -10.17 35.98 44.31
CA GLU A 631 -11.06 35.77 43.15
C GLU A 631 -10.45 34.79 42.15
N GLN A 632 -9.19 34.97 41.80
CA GLN A 632 -8.47 34.05 40.89
C GLN A 632 -8.35 32.69 41.49
N HIS A 633 -8.12 32.55 42.81
CA HIS A 633 -8.03 31.26 43.50
C HIS A 633 -9.36 30.52 43.43
N ILE A 634 -10.48 31.18 43.72
CA ILE A 634 -11.83 30.62 43.64
C ILE A 634 -12.16 30.20 42.21
N LYS A 635 -11.85 31.01 41.19
CA LYS A 635 -12.02 30.63 39.78
C LYS A 635 -11.18 29.41 39.38
N ASN A 636 -9.93 29.35 39.82
CA ASN A 636 -9.08 28.21 39.57
C ASN A 636 -9.61 26.91 40.23
N MET A 637 -10.17 27.03 41.43
CA MET A 637 -10.82 25.87 42.10
C MET A 637 -12.08 25.44 41.38
N GLN A 638 -12.94 26.38 40.88
CA GLN A 638 -14.09 26.04 40.05
C GLN A 638 -13.69 25.30 38.75
N VAL A 639 -12.65 25.75 38.07
CA VAL A 639 -12.11 25.09 36.88
C VAL A 639 -11.61 23.70 37.23
N SER A 640 -10.88 23.54 38.34
CA SER A 640 -10.37 22.23 38.75
C SER A 640 -11.51 21.25 39.10
N ILE A 641 -12.58 21.73 39.76
CA ILE A 641 -13.76 20.91 40.06
C ILE A 641 -14.50 20.53 38.77
N ALA A 642 -14.64 21.45 37.82
CA ALA A 642 -15.26 21.16 36.51
C ALA A 642 -14.44 20.11 35.75
N GLN A 643 -13.10 20.20 35.79
CA GLN A 643 -12.20 19.21 35.18
C GLN A 643 -12.32 17.84 35.86
N MET A 644 -12.37 17.77 37.18
CA MET A 644 -12.59 16.52 37.91
C MET A 644 -13.95 15.89 37.61
N ALA A 645 -15.01 16.72 37.46
CA ALA A 645 -16.33 16.24 37.08
C ALA A 645 -16.36 15.71 35.63
N SER A 646 -15.65 16.35 34.72
CA SER A 646 -15.45 15.87 33.37
C SER A 646 -14.71 14.53 33.32
N LEU A 647 -13.59 14.41 34.05
CA LEU A 647 -12.81 13.16 34.15
C LEU A 647 -13.62 12.02 34.76
N LEU A 648 -14.48 12.32 35.73
CA LEU A 648 -15.41 11.33 36.31
C LEU A 648 -16.47 10.87 35.31
N ASN A 649 -16.96 11.76 34.47
CA ASN A 649 -17.90 11.41 33.40
C ASN A 649 -17.22 10.57 32.32
N GLU A 650 -16.01 10.91 31.89
CA GLU A 650 -15.19 10.14 30.94
C GLU A 650 -14.88 8.72 31.45
N LEU A 651 -14.68 8.55 32.77
CA LEU A 651 -14.45 7.23 33.39
C LEU A 651 -15.70 6.33 33.37
N THR A 652 -16.86 6.86 33.06
CA THR A 652 -18.16 6.15 33.13
C THR A 652 -18.86 6.03 31.78
N GLU A 653 -18.34 6.63 30.73
CA GLU A 653 -18.82 6.34 29.38
C GLU A 653 -18.42 4.90 29.04
N ILE A 654 -19.40 4.01 29.08
CA ILE A 654 -19.35 2.72 28.41
C ILE A 654 -19.30 3.07 26.94
N TYR A 655 -18.19 2.76 26.26
CA TYR A 655 -18.10 2.99 24.83
C TYR A 655 -19.30 2.34 24.15
N SER A 656 -20.17 3.16 23.58
CA SER A 656 -21.27 2.69 22.78
C SER A 656 -20.77 2.53 21.35
N PHE A 657 -20.81 1.33 20.84
CA PHE A 657 -20.62 1.10 19.43
C PHE A 657 -21.95 1.37 18.72
N ASP A 658 -21.95 2.39 17.86
CA ASP A 658 -23.11 2.71 17.05
C ASP A 658 -23.31 1.66 15.93
N GLN A 659 -24.50 1.66 15.33
CA GLN A 659 -24.78 0.72 14.25
C GLN A 659 -23.81 0.96 13.08
N PRO A 660 -23.16 -0.10 12.56
CA PRO A 660 -22.25 0.04 11.45
C PRO A 660 -23.00 0.44 10.17
N GLU A 661 -22.38 1.31 9.40
CA GLU A 661 -22.82 1.73 8.08
C GLU A 661 -21.69 1.60 7.07
N LEU A 662 -21.99 1.55 5.79
CA LEU A 662 -20.98 1.49 4.74
C LEU A 662 -20.35 2.86 4.56
N VAL A 663 -19.09 3.00 4.93
CA VAL A 663 -18.35 4.26 4.88
C VAL A 663 -17.28 4.21 3.80
N ASP A 664 -17.31 5.19 2.89
CA ASP A 664 -16.19 5.48 1.99
C ASP A 664 -15.12 6.26 2.77
N LEU A 665 -13.97 5.62 2.98
CA LEU A 665 -12.91 6.17 3.82
C LEU A 665 -12.26 7.41 3.20
N GLY A 666 -12.15 7.45 1.86
CA GLY A 666 -11.55 8.60 1.18
C GLY A 666 -12.41 9.87 1.32
N ILE A 667 -13.74 9.71 1.23
CA ILE A 667 -14.70 10.81 1.43
C ILE A 667 -14.73 11.20 2.91
N PHE A 668 -14.88 10.22 3.80
CA PHE A 668 -14.94 10.48 5.24
C PHE A 668 -13.73 11.26 5.76
N ILE A 669 -12.51 10.84 5.38
CA ILE A 669 -11.28 11.50 5.86
C ILE A 669 -11.22 12.95 5.39
N LYS A 670 -11.59 13.24 4.15
CA LYS A 670 -11.66 14.62 3.66
C LYS A 670 -12.65 15.47 4.46
N GLU A 671 -13.89 14.97 4.60
CA GLU A 671 -14.94 15.66 5.37
C GLU A 671 -14.52 15.91 6.83
N TYR A 672 -13.84 14.93 7.46
CA TYR A 672 -13.36 15.04 8.83
C TYR A 672 -12.34 16.18 8.97
N PHE A 673 -11.34 16.28 8.11
CA PHE A 673 -10.31 17.33 8.20
C PHE A 673 -10.80 18.69 7.72
N GLU A 674 -11.75 18.75 6.79
CA GLU A 674 -12.44 20.00 6.43
C GLU A 674 -13.25 20.56 7.60
N ALA A 675 -13.94 19.69 8.36
CA ALA A 675 -14.71 20.09 9.54
C ALA A 675 -13.84 20.46 10.75
N ASN A 676 -12.65 19.85 10.87
CA ASN A 676 -11.73 20.01 12.01
C ASN A 676 -10.44 20.72 11.60
N HIS A 677 -10.56 21.77 10.77
CA HIS A 677 -9.41 22.54 10.31
C HIS A 677 -8.62 23.12 11.49
N SER A 678 -7.30 22.92 11.50
CA SER A 678 -6.38 23.43 12.53
C SER A 678 -5.26 24.23 11.88
N ASN A 679 -4.90 25.37 12.46
CA ASN A 679 -3.71 26.14 12.05
C ASN A 679 -2.40 25.58 12.63
N GLN A 680 -2.45 24.47 13.38
CA GLN A 680 -1.29 23.90 14.06
C GLN A 680 -0.55 22.84 13.23
N PHE A 681 -1.16 22.33 12.17
CA PHE A 681 -0.56 21.34 11.28
C PHE A 681 -1.24 21.33 9.91
N GLU A 682 -0.52 20.87 8.90
CA GLU A 682 -1.07 20.59 7.58
C GLU A 682 -1.58 19.14 7.50
N PHE A 683 -2.51 18.90 6.59
CA PHE A 683 -3.08 17.60 6.32
C PHE A 683 -2.83 17.18 4.88
N ARG A 684 -2.39 15.94 4.69
CA ARG A 684 -2.22 15.33 3.37
C ARG A 684 -2.89 13.97 3.31
N LEU A 685 -3.73 13.75 2.30
CA LEU A 685 -4.35 12.46 1.99
C LEU A 685 -3.92 11.99 0.61
N ASP A 686 -3.22 10.87 0.58
CA ASP A 686 -2.88 10.14 -0.64
C ASP A 686 -3.74 8.87 -0.69
N ILE A 687 -4.48 8.71 -1.79
CA ILE A 687 -5.28 7.51 -2.06
C ILE A 687 -4.62 6.76 -3.20
N ASP A 688 -4.35 5.48 -3.02
CA ASP A 688 -3.78 4.65 -4.07
C ASP A 688 -4.85 4.25 -5.10
N LYS A 689 -5.32 5.25 -5.86
CA LYS A 689 -6.37 5.08 -6.87
C LYS A 689 -6.03 4.02 -7.91
N ASP A 690 -4.76 3.86 -8.22
CA ASP A 690 -4.27 2.93 -9.22
C ASP A 690 -4.54 1.49 -8.79
N VAL A 691 -4.25 1.18 -7.54
CA VAL A 691 -4.54 -0.13 -6.95
C VAL A 691 -6.05 -0.36 -6.88
N PHE A 692 -6.81 0.58 -6.35
CA PHE A 692 -8.26 0.42 -6.24
C PHE A 692 -8.92 0.22 -7.62
N ASN A 693 -8.55 1.02 -8.61
CA ASN A 693 -9.12 0.92 -9.95
C ASN A 693 -8.67 -0.35 -10.69
N HIS A 694 -7.37 -0.68 -10.64
CA HIS A 694 -6.84 -1.84 -11.37
C HIS A 694 -7.42 -3.16 -10.88
N PHE A 695 -7.62 -3.28 -9.56
CA PHE A 695 -8.17 -4.49 -8.95
C PHE A 695 -9.69 -4.45 -8.74
N GLY A 696 -10.38 -3.39 -9.17
CA GLY A 696 -11.82 -3.21 -8.99
C GLY A 696 -12.23 -3.16 -7.52
N LEU A 697 -11.38 -2.60 -6.66
CA LEU A 697 -11.60 -2.46 -5.23
C LEU A 697 -12.21 -1.10 -4.91
N GLU A 698 -13.00 -1.02 -3.86
CA GLU A 698 -13.50 0.25 -3.33
C GLU A 698 -12.96 0.48 -1.91
N PRO A 699 -12.56 1.71 -1.56
CA PRO A 699 -12.05 2.05 -0.23
C PRO A 699 -13.21 2.17 0.79
N LYS A 700 -14.08 1.17 0.85
CA LYS A 700 -15.29 1.16 1.68
C LYS A 700 -15.23 0.06 2.74
N THR A 701 -15.59 0.41 3.97
CA THR A 701 -15.64 -0.50 5.11
C THR A 701 -16.94 -0.35 5.88
N LEU A 702 -17.33 -1.39 6.60
CA LEU A 702 -18.51 -1.39 7.45
C LEU A 702 -18.12 -0.99 8.88
N ILE A 703 -18.34 0.28 9.23
CA ILE A 703 -17.99 0.87 10.52
C ILE A 703 -18.97 2.00 10.85
N ALA A 704 -19.20 2.26 12.13
CA ALA A 704 -20.01 3.42 12.50
C ALA A 704 -19.20 4.73 12.34
N LYS A 705 -19.75 5.73 11.62
CA LYS A 705 -19.06 7.01 11.37
C LYS A 705 -18.63 7.71 12.66
N LYS A 706 -19.46 7.66 13.71
CA LYS A 706 -19.13 8.25 15.02
C LYS A 706 -17.89 7.58 15.63
N ASN A 707 -17.84 6.25 15.62
CA ASN A 707 -16.69 5.54 16.16
C ASN A 707 -15.42 5.76 15.31
N LEU A 708 -15.58 5.93 14.00
CA LEU A 708 -14.45 6.33 13.13
C LEU A 708 -13.97 7.75 13.47
N THR A 709 -14.88 8.68 13.75
CA THR A 709 -14.54 10.03 14.25
C THR A 709 -13.77 9.95 15.56
N ASP A 710 -14.21 9.13 16.52
CA ASP A 710 -13.51 8.93 17.80
C ASP A 710 -12.07 8.41 17.61
N ILE A 711 -11.83 7.55 16.61
CA ILE A 711 -10.47 7.10 16.24
C ILE A 711 -9.63 8.29 15.80
N PHE A 712 -10.13 9.07 14.84
CA PHE A 712 -9.38 10.20 14.29
C PHE A 712 -9.14 11.30 15.33
N ASP A 713 -10.14 11.61 16.17
CA ASP A 713 -10.00 12.58 17.27
C ASP A 713 -8.88 12.19 18.22
N ASN A 714 -8.79 10.91 18.61
CA ASN A 714 -7.73 10.43 19.47
C ASN A 714 -6.35 10.46 18.80
N ILE A 715 -6.25 10.12 17.51
CA ILE A 715 -4.99 10.16 16.77
C ILE A 715 -4.50 11.61 16.61
N VAL A 716 -5.37 12.50 16.15
CA VAL A 716 -5.05 13.91 15.95
C VAL A 716 -4.71 14.60 17.27
N GLN A 717 -5.50 14.36 18.31
CA GLN A 717 -5.26 14.94 19.63
C GLN A 717 -3.93 14.46 20.25
N ASN A 718 -3.57 13.18 20.04
CA ASN A 718 -2.28 12.65 20.45
C ASN A 718 -1.12 13.29 19.68
N ALA A 719 -1.28 13.51 18.37
CA ALA A 719 -0.27 14.22 17.56
C ALA A 719 -0.08 15.65 18.07
N ILE A 720 -1.16 16.41 18.31
CA ILE A 720 -1.12 17.78 18.83
C ILE A 720 -0.48 17.80 20.22
N ASN A 721 -0.96 17.00 21.17
CA ASN A 721 -0.56 17.06 22.56
C ASN A 721 0.85 16.52 22.83
N HIS A 722 1.34 15.58 22.03
CA HIS A 722 2.59 14.88 22.28
C HIS A 722 3.61 14.98 21.15
N GLY A 723 3.15 15.07 19.90
CA GLY A 723 4.00 15.17 18.71
C GLY A 723 4.37 16.62 18.36
N PHE A 724 3.39 17.51 18.30
CA PHE A 724 3.52 18.88 17.79
C PHE A 724 3.81 19.90 18.92
N VAL A 725 4.75 19.59 19.78
CA VAL A 725 5.05 20.38 21.00
C VAL A 725 6.25 21.31 20.85
N ASP A 726 6.95 21.30 19.70
CA ASP A 726 8.06 22.23 19.44
C ASP A 726 7.51 23.56 18.90
N GLN A 727 7.53 24.58 19.73
CA GLN A 727 7.03 25.94 19.38
C GLN A 727 7.86 26.66 18.32
N LYS A 728 9.02 26.13 17.94
CA LYS A 728 9.88 26.72 16.90
C LYS A 728 9.63 26.12 15.52
N ARG A 729 8.76 25.11 15.42
CA ARG A 729 8.50 24.37 14.21
C ARG A 729 7.07 24.64 13.73
N GLU A 730 6.93 25.04 12.48
CA GLU A 730 5.64 25.41 11.85
C GLU A 730 5.20 24.41 10.78
N ASP A 731 6.07 23.45 10.39
CA ASP A 731 5.86 22.46 9.33
C ASP A 731 5.30 21.13 9.83
N PHE A 732 4.41 21.15 10.83
CA PHE A 732 3.78 19.92 11.29
C PHE A 732 2.80 19.39 10.27
N LEU A 733 2.87 18.08 10.02
CA LEU A 733 2.11 17.39 8.99
C LEU A 733 1.52 16.09 9.53
N ILE A 734 0.24 15.88 9.26
CA ILE A 734 -0.40 14.55 9.33
C ILE A 734 -0.61 14.05 7.90
N TRP A 735 0.09 12.97 7.56
CA TRP A 735 0.00 12.35 6.25
C TRP A 735 -0.71 11.01 6.36
N ILE A 736 -1.79 10.85 5.59
CA ILE A 736 -2.59 9.62 5.54
C ILE A 736 -2.45 9.00 4.16
N LEU A 737 -2.06 7.74 4.14
CA LEU A 737 -2.05 6.91 2.94
C LEU A 737 -3.15 5.86 3.05
N LEU A 738 -4.11 5.91 2.12
CA LEU A 738 -5.18 4.94 1.98
C LEU A 738 -4.83 3.97 0.85
N SER A 739 -4.64 2.71 1.19
CA SER A 739 -4.21 1.65 0.29
C SER A 739 -4.92 0.33 0.58
N PHE A 740 -4.59 -0.72 -0.16
CA PHE A 740 -5.11 -2.06 0.05
C PHE A 740 -3.98 -3.03 0.43
N ASP A 741 -4.18 -3.80 1.50
CA ASP A 741 -3.27 -4.87 1.91
C ASP A 741 -3.70 -6.21 1.30
N PHE A 742 -2.95 -6.68 0.32
CA PHE A 742 -3.25 -7.92 -0.41
C PHE A 742 -2.93 -9.19 0.38
N GLU A 743 -2.04 -9.11 1.37
CA GLU A 743 -1.73 -10.26 2.24
C GLU A 743 -2.88 -10.55 3.20
N ASN A 744 -3.41 -9.49 3.81
CA ASN A 744 -4.46 -9.60 4.81
C ASN A 744 -5.87 -9.37 4.24
N ASP A 745 -5.99 -9.11 2.94
CA ASP A 745 -7.25 -8.85 2.22
C ASP A 745 -8.09 -7.76 2.90
N CYS A 746 -7.48 -6.63 3.21
CA CYS A 746 -8.10 -5.55 3.95
C CYS A 746 -7.71 -4.15 3.42
N ILE A 747 -8.53 -3.14 3.75
CA ILE A 747 -8.20 -1.75 3.49
C ILE A 747 -7.23 -1.28 4.56
N GLN A 748 -6.12 -0.69 4.15
CA GLN A 748 -5.09 -0.18 5.05
C GLN A 748 -5.07 1.34 5.05
N LEU A 749 -5.15 1.92 6.24
CA LEU A 749 -4.89 3.34 6.51
C LEU A 749 -3.58 3.46 7.27
N ARG A 750 -2.58 4.08 6.66
CA ARG A 750 -1.33 4.44 7.32
C ARG A 750 -1.34 5.92 7.67
N ILE A 751 -1.41 6.23 8.94
CA ILE A 751 -1.52 7.59 9.46
C ILE A 751 -0.18 7.97 10.09
N ARG A 752 0.53 8.89 9.47
CA ARG A 752 1.88 9.33 9.84
C ARG A 752 1.86 10.75 10.35
N ASN A 753 2.71 11.05 11.32
CA ASN A 753 2.98 12.43 11.69
C ASN A 753 4.48 12.67 11.83
N ASN A 754 4.91 13.89 11.47
CA ASN A 754 6.30 14.31 11.51
C ASN A 754 6.69 15.00 12.85
N GLY A 755 5.91 14.78 13.90
CA GLY A 755 6.14 15.33 15.23
C GLY A 755 7.26 14.61 16.00
N LYS A 756 7.26 14.75 17.34
CA LYS A 756 8.20 14.01 18.19
C LYS A 756 7.98 12.51 18.11
N PRO A 757 9.06 11.71 18.17
CA PRO A 757 8.95 10.26 18.22
C PRO A 757 8.26 9.78 19.50
N LEU A 758 7.83 8.52 19.48
CA LEU A 758 7.31 7.87 20.68
C LEU A 758 8.37 7.83 21.80
N PRO A 759 7.94 7.94 23.07
CA PRO A 759 8.85 7.83 24.21
C PRO A 759 9.63 6.51 24.20
N VAL A 760 10.87 6.55 24.69
CA VAL A 760 11.73 5.36 24.79
C VAL A 760 11.03 4.26 25.59
N GLY A 761 10.93 3.06 25.01
CA GLY A 761 10.25 1.91 25.63
C GLY A 761 8.75 1.83 25.39
N MET A 762 8.17 2.76 24.62
CA MET A 762 6.78 2.67 24.18
C MET A 762 6.71 1.82 22.90
N ASP A 763 6.37 0.55 23.05
CA ASP A 763 6.16 -0.39 21.94
C ASP A 763 4.67 -0.49 21.56
N ASN A 764 4.39 -1.27 20.51
CA ASN A 764 3.03 -1.51 20.02
C ASN A 764 2.09 -2.04 21.11
N LYS A 765 2.57 -2.92 21.98
CA LYS A 765 1.76 -3.51 23.05
C LYS A 765 1.42 -2.47 24.14
N ARG A 766 2.41 -1.70 24.56
CA ARG A 766 2.26 -0.70 25.62
C ARG A 766 1.41 0.49 25.20
N TYR A 767 1.52 0.94 23.94
CA TYR A 767 0.74 2.06 23.42
C TYR A 767 -0.77 1.81 23.51
N PHE A 768 -1.20 0.57 23.25
CA PHE A 768 -2.61 0.19 23.29
C PHE A 768 -3.07 -0.37 24.65
N MET A 769 -2.19 -0.45 25.64
CA MET A 769 -2.58 -0.85 27.00
C MET A 769 -3.30 0.30 27.71
N ARG A 770 -4.40 -0.02 28.37
CA ARG A 770 -5.18 0.95 29.13
C ARG A 770 -4.40 1.46 30.34
N GLY A 771 -4.31 2.79 30.48
CA GLY A 771 -3.65 3.46 31.60
C GLY A 771 -2.13 3.61 31.45
N GLU A 772 -1.52 3.08 30.41
CA GLU A 772 -0.11 3.32 30.10
C GLU A 772 0.09 4.75 29.60
N LYS A 773 1.05 5.47 30.18
CA LYS A 773 1.33 6.88 29.90
C LYS A 773 2.71 7.00 29.28
N GLY A 774 2.79 7.74 28.20
CA GLY A 774 4.04 8.07 27.52
C GLY A 774 4.59 9.42 27.98
N GLY A 775 5.68 9.42 28.76
CA GLY A 775 6.41 10.65 29.12
C GLY A 775 5.69 11.59 30.10
N VAL A 776 6.23 12.79 30.25
CA VAL A 776 5.77 13.82 31.20
C VAL A 776 4.42 14.45 30.82
N THR A 777 4.03 14.36 29.54
CA THR A 777 2.81 14.99 28.98
C THR A 777 1.62 14.01 28.86
N GLY A 778 1.77 12.73 29.25
CA GLY A 778 0.71 11.73 29.16
C GLY A 778 -0.44 11.97 30.13
N ASN A 779 -1.65 12.30 29.62
CA ASN A 779 -2.79 12.62 30.48
C ASN A 779 -3.49 11.39 31.05
N THR A 780 -4.20 10.59 30.25
CA THR A 780 -5.06 9.51 30.74
C THR A 780 -4.60 8.09 30.36
N GLY A 781 -3.83 7.92 29.29
CA GLY A 781 -3.44 6.61 28.75
C GLY A 781 -4.61 5.77 28.23
N ILE A 782 -5.73 6.41 27.87
CA ILE A 782 -6.97 5.76 27.43
C ILE A 782 -7.11 5.80 25.90
N GLY A 783 -6.61 6.86 25.24
CA GLY A 783 -6.84 7.11 23.81
C GLY A 783 -6.34 5.98 22.91
N GLY A 784 -5.14 5.46 23.13
CA GLY A 784 -4.62 4.32 22.35
C GLY A 784 -5.47 3.05 22.52
N ASN A 785 -5.87 2.76 23.77
CA ASN A 785 -6.73 1.62 24.06
C ASN A 785 -8.11 1.74 23.38
N LEU A 786 -8.69 2.95 23.32
CA LEU A 786 -9.95 3.21 22.64
C LEU A 786 -9.86 2.93 21.14
N ILE A 787 -8.82 3.42 20.49
CA ILE A 787 -8.59 3.16 19.06
C ILE A 787 -8.59 1.64 18.82
N LYS A 788 -7.84 0.89 19.62
CA LYS A 788 -7.78 -0.57 19.51
C LYS A 788 -9.14 -1.23 19.68
N LEU A 789 -9.87 -0.87 20.74
CA LEU A 789 -11.19 -1.43 21.02
C LEU A 789 -12.19 -1.19 19.89
N ILE A 790 -12.20 0.00 19.29
CA ILE A 790 -13.09 0.31 18.15
C ILE A 790 -12.70 -0.51 16.94
N VAL A 791 -11.43 -0.50 16.56
CA VAL A 791 -10.95 -1.21 15.38
C VAL A 791 -11.21 -2.73 15.49
N GLU A 792 -10.90 -3.33 16.62
CA GLU A 792 -11.15 -4.76 16.88
C GLU A 792 -12.65 -5.10 16.92
N HIS A 793 -13.51 -4.21 17.44
CA HIS A 793 -14.96 -4.43 17.45
C HIS A 793 -15.53 -4.56 16.01
N PHE A 794 -15.04 -3.73 15.06
CA PHE A 794 -15.44 -3.82 13.66
C PHE A 794 -14.58 -4.82 12.86
N GLY A 795 -13.83 -5.67 13.57
CA GLY A 795 -13.09 -6.81 13.01
C GLY A 795 -11.84 -6.41 12.24
N GLY A 796 -11.28 -5.23 12.50
CA GLY A 796 -9.99 -4.77 12.01
C GLY A 796 -8.85 -5.05 12.98
N GLU A 797 -7.66 -4.60 12.61
CA GLU A 797 -6.44 -4.65 13.42
C GLU A 797 -5.76 -3.28 13.43
N VAL A 798 -5.10 -2.92 14.53
CA VAL A 798 -4.33 -1.67 14.64
C VAL A 798 -2.95 -1.93 15.20
N THR A 799 -1.95 -1.28 14.59
CA THR A 799 -0.56 -1.30 15.04
C THR A 799 0.03 0.10 15.06
N ILE A 800 1.06 0.32 15.88
CA ILE A 800 1.83 1.56 15.91
C ILE A 800 3.31 1.25 15.73
N LEU A 801 3.96 2.05 14.91
CA LEU A 801 5.39 1.99 14.66
C LEU A 801 6.04 3.32 15.08
N GLY A 802 7.14 3.23 15.81
CA GLY A 802 7.97 4.37 16.19
C GLY A 802 9.34 4.32 15.53
N ASN A 803 9.79 5.41 14.93
CA ASN A 803 11.14 5.50 14.37
C ASN A 803 11.77 6.86 14.63
N ASN A 804 12.73 6.88 15.51
CA ASN A 804 13.39 8.12 15.94
C ASN A 804 14.26 8.78 14.84
N GLN A 805 14.55 8.10 13.75
CA GLN A 805 15.41 8.58 12.66
C GLN A 805 14.65 8.85 11.35
N ALA A 806 13.34 8.60 11.32
CA ALA A 806 12.52 8.82 10.12
C ALA A 806 11.97 10.25 10.08
N GLU A 807 11.68 10.73 8.89
CA GLU A 807 10.94 11.98 8.64
C GLU A 807 9.58 11.96 9.35
N PHE A 808 8.92 10.81 9.38
CA PHE A 808 7.68 10.57 10.12
C PHE A 808 7.94 9.59 11.26
N PRO A 809 8.30 10.09 12.47
CA PRO A 809 8.70 9.24 13.59
C PRO A 809 7.58 8.37 14.16
N VAL A 810 6.33 8.68 13.88
CA VAL A 810 5.16 7.93 14.37
C VAL A 810 4.27 7.54 13.20
N GLU A 811 3.96 6.25 13.09
CA GLU A 811 3.02 5.70 12.11
C GLU A 811 2.01 4.81 12.82
N ILE A 812 0.73 5.04 12.62
CA ILE A 812 -0.38 4.20 13.07
C ILE A 812 -0.99 3.54 11.84
N ASN A 813 -1.06 2.21 11.85
CA ASN A 813 -1.66 1.42 10.78
C ASN A 813 -3.00 0.86 11.25
N LEU A 814 -4.06 1.19 10.53
CA LEU A 814 -5.40 0.64 10.72
C LEU A 814 -5.70 -0.29 9.55
N ASN A 815 -5.86 -1.57 9.82
CA ASN A 815 -6.29 -2.57 8.86
C ASN A 815 -7.80 -2.82 9.06
N LEU A 816 -8.61 -2.39 8.11
CA LEU A 816 -10.08 -2.44 8.17
C LEU A 816 -10.61 -3.45 7.14
N LYS A 817 -11.62 -4.21 7.51
CA LYS A 817 -12.23 -5.17 6.59
C LYS A 817 -12.82 -4.45 5.38
N LYS A 818 -12.51 -4.93 4.17
CA LYS A 818 -13.25 -4.53 2.97
C LYS A 818 -14.66 -5.13 3.00
N GLN A 819 -15.56 -4.52 2.28
CA GLN A 819 -16.89 -5.06 2.07
C GLN A 819 -16.99 -5.83 0.76
#